data_28aa7534c7b44f991f650ca5d2c9e9a2
#
_entry.id   28aa7534c7b44f991f650ca5d2c9e9a2
#
_cell.length_a   1.000
_cell.length_b   1.000
_cell.length_c   1.000
_cell.angle_alpha   90.00
_cell.angle_beta   90.00
_cell.angle_gamma   90.00
#
_symmetry.space_group_name_H-M   'P 1'
#
loop_
_entity.id
_entity.type
_entity.pdbx_description
1 polymer ?
#
loop_
_entity_poly.entity_id
_entity_poly.type
_entity_poly.pdbx_seq_one_letter_code
_entity_poly.pdbx_strand_id
1 'polypeptide(L)'
;MKKRIFSVALAICLVLSLMPMSVFADSAEVIRIDVGGANVDNENYQIDDNQIILRKRDVTYELTGTTDKNISLWGSNDAADINQAFYIRANGVAVNGGIIVQNSPVKMVLELAGENTISKLSANDLTIKGAGTLYATSLSVTQATSYMPSALHITDATVVVNTSTSAGDSCEWNGPCVLDGSASVKFISNNDYAALKVGVKSGDDTHSLTLKDNAKLYCLQADASNPAAYSVSGLELHSSAVLHLQDSSYLEAEGRDATGSYQGCGIISQKDIIVEDSAMIKATGYDAAISTGGSVKVSGGTLEVRSEHSNGIYADVGIEITDGANVTAAGYFPAIFGNDSVLVSNSTVDATSTNDIAIFSPGNVTIENSRAKANAADGDNGISARNNYTVSGSWVESTGGETPNTITNSAYLNGNSGKVTGDLTLPGSVTLPEGKTLDIPEGASLTVGGGNTFTNNGAVSVNGTITNNGTVVCNSHSGGKATCKDQAICDLCKEPYGDLDTKNHIDLVKTNAVDATVEHTGNTEYWYCSGCEKYFADEQGENEITKEDTVLPQLAPEIIEGTNGKWTLGGKDTLRFVSNAPYADFRSVSVDGTVIGAENYTVSEGSTVVELKPEILNTLVTGEHALVISSTAGDAKTQFTVLAVPTATPTATPTAAPSASPTAVPTATPTATPTATPSASPTAAPTATPTVKPTATPTPAPKADPNNPKTGSSNLPVVFGSAALVLSGGALAAVLIYKKKRHEK
;
A
#
# COMPACT_ATOMS: atom_id res chain seq x y z
N MET A 1 -21.26 -21.72 22.20
CA MET A 1 -21.66 -21.77 23.63
C MET A 1 -20.92 -22.83 24.46
N LYS A 2 -20.56 -24.01 23.95
CA LYS A 2 -19.83 -25.03 24.74
C LYS A 2 -18.32 -24.76 24.91
N LYS A 3 -17.66 -24.04 23.99
CA LYS A 3 -16.23 -23.66 24.11
C LYS A 3 -15.99 -22.52 25.11
N ARG A 4 -16.93 -21.60 25.30
CA ARG A 4 -16.81 -20.51 26.28
C ARG A 4 -16.96 -21.00 27.74
N ILE A 5 -17.64 -22.11 27.96
CA ILE A 5 -17.83 -22.68 29.29
C ILE A 5 -16.54 -23.37 29.78
N PHE A 6 -15.71 -23.90 28.87
CA PHE A 6 -14.45 -24.58 29.24
C PHE A 6 -13.35 -23.56 29.61
N SER A 7 -13.28 -22.43 28.91
CA SER A 7 -12.33 -21.35 29.24
C SER A 7 -12.65 -20.68 30.57
N VAL A 8 -13.95 -20.49 30.87
CA VAL A 8 -14.39 -19.92 32.16
C VAL A 8 -14.16 -20.91 33.32
N ALA A 9 -14.29 -22.21 33.08
CA ALA A 9 -14.03 -23.22 34.13
C ALA A 9 -12.52 -23.33 34.44
N LEU A 10 -11.64 -23.22 33.43
CA LEU A 10 -10.20 -23.22 33.63
C LEU A 10 -9.72 -21.93 34.33
N ALA A 11 -10.28 -20.77 33.95
CA ALA A 11 -10.01 -19.51 34.61
C ALA A 11 -10.47 -19.49 36.08
N ILE A 12 -11.63 -20.10 36.38
CA ILE A 12 -12.14 -20.18 37.76
C ILE A 12 -11.25 -21.12 38.63
N CYS A 13 -10.70 -22.20 38.08
CA CYS A 13 -9.76 -23.04 38.80
C CYS A 13 -8.41 -22.37 39.04
N LEU A 14 -7.91 -21.54 38.10
CA LEU A 14 -6.69 -20.75 38.30
C LEU A 14 -6.91 -19.61 39.31
N VAL A 15 -8.08 -18.94 39.26
CA VAL A 15 -8.42 -17.84 40.20
C VAL A 15 -8.62 -18.33 41.61
N LEU A 16 -9.06 -19.59 41.81
CA LEU A 16 -9.18 -20.18 43.17
C LEU A 16 -7.84 -20.62 43.79
N SER A 17 -6.79 -20.80 42.98
CA SER A 17 -5.45 -21.04 43.49
C SER A 17 -4.63 -19.76 43.70
N LEU A 18 -5.13 -18.63 43.20
CA LEU A 18 -4.52 -17.29 43.28
C LEU A 18 -5.43 -16.34 44.08
N MET A 19 -6.07 -16.79 45.13
CA MET A 19 -6.62 -15.81 46.10
C MET A 19 -5.45 -15.01 46.65
N PRO A 20 -5.42 -13.69 46.48
CA PRO A 20 -4.46 -12.88 47.21
C PRO A 20 -4.75 -13.11 48.68
N MET A 21 -3.87 -13.80 49.36
CA MET A 21 -3.86 -13.76 50.82
C MET A 21 -3.43 -12.35 51.25
N SER A 22 -4.29 -11.36 50.97
CA SER A 22 -4.22 -10.05 51.63
C SER A 22 -4.81 -10.20 53.06
N VAL A 23 -4.23 -11.07 53.82
CA VAL A 23 -4.37 -10.99 55.26
C VAL A 23 -3.00 -10.58 55.76
N PHE A 24 -2.65 -9.31 55.58
CA PHE A 24 -1.68 -8.72 56.46
C PHE A 24 -2.35 -8.60 57.83
N ALA A 25 -1.90 -9.37 58.73
CA ALA A 25 -2.08 -9.02 60.12
C ALA A 25 -1.36 -7.68 60.32
N ASP A 26 -2.12 -6.61 60.38
CA ASP A 26 -1.66 -5.23 60.64
C ASP A 26 -1.06 -5.13 62.08
N SER A 27 -0.66 -6.27 62.66
CA SER A 27 -0.07 -6.45 63.99
C SER A 27 1.12 -7.40 64.01
N ALA A 28 1.75 -7.70 62.83
CA ALA A 28 2.96 -8.50 62.85
C ALA A 28 4.09 -7.74 63.58
N GLU A 29 4.76 -8.42 64.45
CA GLU A 29 5.94 -7.90 65.14
C GLU A 29 6.98 -7.42 64.11
N VAL A 30 7.41 -6.16 64.20
CA VAL A 30 8.43 -5.60 63.31
C VAL A 30 9.78 -5.61 64.04
N ILE A 31 10.73 -6.36 63.48
CA ILE A 31 12.10 -6.49 64.00
C ILE A 31 12.99 -5.63 63.07
N ARG A 32 13.60 -4.58 63.62
CA ARG A 32 14.50 -3.71 62.87
C ARG A 32 15.93 -4.21 63.00
N ILE A 33 16.62 -4.34 61.90
CA ILE A 33 17.99 -4.79 61.77
C ILE A 33 18.81 -3.79 60.96
N ASP A 34 19.83 -3.21 61.60
CA ASP A 34 20.92 -2.57 60.88
C ASP A 34 21.89 -3.67 60.43
N VAL A 35 21.91 -3.98 59.13
CA VAL A 35 22.73 -5.10 58.59
C VAL A 35 24.24 -4.83 58.72
N GLY A 36 24.66 -3.57 58.87
CA GLY A 36 26.05 -3.16 59.19
C GLY A 36 26.40 -3.14 60.68
N GLY A 37 25.39 -3.44 61.48
CA GLY A 37 25.54 -3.38 62.98
C GLY A 37 26.48 -4.38 63.57
N ALA A 38 26.69 -4.25 64.93
CA ALA A 38 27.51 -5.13 65.68
C ALA A 38 26.95 -6.56 65.78
N ASN A 39 27.79 -7.52 66.15
CA ASN A 39 27.39 -8.92 66.34
C ASN A 39 26.29 -9.05 67.41
N VAL A 40 25.22 -9.76 67.03
CA VAL A 40 24.05 -9.99 67.88
C VAL A 40 23.65 -11.47 67.77
N ASP A 41 23.23 -12.06 68.88
CA ASP A 41 22.60 -13.38 68.90
C ASP A 41 21.37 -13.33 69.80
N ASN A 42 20.16 -13.51 69.23
CA ASN A 42 18.92 -13.54 69.96
C ASN A 42 17.92 -14.54 69.32
N GLU A 43 16.75 -14.68 69.93
CA GLU A 43 15.73 -15.60 69.39
C GLU A 43 15.23 -15.31 67.99
N ASN A 44 15.33 -14.06 67.56
CA ASN A 44 14.78 -13.63 66.29
C ASN A 44 15.82 -13.68 65.18
N TYR A 45 17.07 -13.30 65.45
CA TYR A 45 18.13 -13.27 64.44
C TYR A 45 19.53 -13.33 65.07
N GLN A 46 20.50 -13.63 64.23
CA GLN A 46 21.93 -13.63 64.60
C GLN A 46 22.71 -12.79 63.60
N ILE A 47 23.63 -11.97 64.08
CA ILE A 47 24.67 -11.32 63.28
C ILE A 47 26.01 -11.78 63.80
N ASP A 48 26.80 -12.44 62.96
CA ASP A 48 28.19 -12.81 63.29
C ASP A 48 29.14 -12.19 62.22
N ASP A 49 30.41 -12.51 62.25
CA ASP A 49 31.42 -11.93 61.38
C ASP A 49 31.20 -12.30 59.86
N ASN A 50 30.53 -13.42 59.62
CA ASN A 50 30.41 -13.98 58.29
C ASN A 50 29.00 -13.88 57.68
N GLN A 51 27.96 -13.86 58.51
CA GLN A 51 26.57 -13.94 58.02
C GLN A 51 25.57 -13.29 58.99
N ILE A 52 24.38 -13.09 58.47
CA ILE A 52 23.20 -12.72 59.25
C ILE A 52 22.18 -13.85 59.06
N ILE A 53 21.66 -14.39 60.14
CA ILE A 53 20.70 -15.49 60.14
C ILE A 53 19.38 -14.98 60.68
N LEU A 54 18.31 -15.00 59.83
CA LEU A 54 16.93 -14.73 60.24
C LEU A 54 16.31 -16.07 60.74
N ARG A 55 15.75 -16.08 61.94
CA ARG A 55 15.30 -17.32 62.63
C ARG A 55 13.78 -17.42 62.74
N LYS A 56 13.10 -16.30 63.01
CA LYS A 56 11.66 -16.27 63.28
C LYS A 56 10.87 -16.04 62.02
N ARG A 57 9.85 -16.83 61.80
CA ARG A 57 8.91 -16.68 60.70
C ARG A 57 7.68 -15.89 61.13
N ASP A 58 6.87 -15.45 60.19
CA ASP A 58 5.64 -14.66 60.41
C ASP A 58 5.85 -13.36 61.21
N VAL A 59 7.08 -12.83 61.17
CA VAL A 59 7.43 -11.48 61.63
C VAL A 59 8.00 -10.68 60.44
N THR A 60 7.93 -9.35 60.51
CA THR A 60 8.54 -8.49 59.51
C THR A 60 9.92 -8.03 59.94
N TYR A 61 10.94 -8.36 59.15
CA TYR A 61 12.29 -7.84 59.32
C TYR A 61 12.46 -6.58 58.48
N GLU A 62 12.61 -5.43 59.14
CA GLU A 62 12.92 -4.17 58.45
C GLU A 62 14.43 -4.00 58.43
N LEU A 63 15.02 -4.12 57.24
CA LEU A 63 16.45 -4.07 56.99
C LEU A 63 16.90 -2.68 56.58
N THR A 64 17.98 -2.18 57.19
CA THR A 64 18.63 -0.91 56.83
C THR A 64 20.15 -1.08 56.87
N GLY A 65 20.90 -0.13 56.27
CA GLY A 65 22.37 -0.13 56.31
C GLY A 65 23.02 -0.92 55.17
N THR A 66 24.32 -1.19 55.32
CA THR A 66 25.14 -1.86 54.30
C THR A 66 25.93 -2.99 54.89
N THR A 67 26.03 -4.12 54.20
CA THR A 67 26.81 -5.28 54.66
C THR A 67 27.37 -6.07 53.47
N ASP A 68 28.56 -6.67 53.68
CA ASP A 68 29.16 -7.65 52.76
C ASP A 68 28.78 -9.10 53.14
N LYS A 69 28.06 -9.28 54.24
CA LYS A 69 27.66 -10.59 54.76
C LYS A 69 26.48 -11.13 53.94
N ASN A 70 26.36 -12.45 53.90
CA ASN A 70 25.14 -13.10 53.42
C ASN A 70 24.04 -13.03 54.48
N ILE A 71 22.81 -12.86 54.04
CA ILE A 71 21.63 -13.06 54.87
C ILE A 71 21.09 -14.45 54.57
N SER A 72 21.07 -15.32 55.59
CA SER A 72 20.57 -16.68 55.49
C SER A 72 19.20 -16.77 56.17
N LEU A 73 18.26 -17.41 55.53
CA LEU A 73 16.95 -17.70 56.10
C LEU A 73 16.99 -19.12 56.66
N TRP A 74 16.78 -19.26 57.96
CA TRP A 74 16.82 -20.58 58.59
C TRP A 74 15.50 -21.31 58.32
N GLY A 75 15.54 -22.32 57.44
CA GLY A 75 14.43 -23.22 57.17
C GLY A 75 14.41 -24.40 58.12
N SER A 76 13.20 -24.83 58.43
CA SER A 76 12.94 -26.11 59.11
C SER A 76 12.29 -27.05 58.09
N ASN A 77 12.62 -28.34 58.16
CA ASN A 77 11.95 -29.36 57.33
C ASN A 77 10.60 -29.82 57.95
N ASP A 78 10.13 -29.15 59.03
CA ASP A 78 8.88 -29.49 59.66
C ASP A 78 7.68 -29.04 58.75
N ALA A 79 6.74 -29.95 58.53
CA ALA A 79 5.57 -29.70 57.68
C ALA A 79 4.70 -28.53 58.17
N ALA A 80 4.75 -28.21 59.47
CA ALA A 80 4.06 -27.06 60.06
C ALA A 80 4.66 -25.71 59.60
N ASP A 81 5.96 -25.69 59.30
CA ASP A 81 6.68 -24.47 58.97
C ASP A 81 6.68 -24.12 57.46
N ILE A 82 6.30 -25.07 56.59
CA ILE A 82 6.33 -24.88 55.14
C ILE A 82 5.40 -23.75 54.68
N ASN A 83 4.31 -23.50 55.40
CA ASN A 83 3.31 -22.48 55.07
C ASN A 83 3.63 -21.09 55.66
N GLN A 84 4.66 -20.99 56.53
CA GLN A 84 5.04 -19.71 57.13
C GLN A 84 6.10 -19.00 56.30
N ALA A 85 6.01 -17.68 56.20
CA ALA A 85 6.88 -16.86 55.38
C ALA A 85 7.87 -16.02 56.21
N PHE A 86 9.04 -15.73 55.62
CA PHE A 86 9.86 -14.62 56.05
C PHE A 86 9.41 -13.35 55.36
N TYR A 87 8.99 -12.35 56.12
CA TYR A 87 8.63 -11.04 55.59
C TYR A 87 9.82 -10.10 55.77
N ILE A 88 10.37 -9.59 54.69
CA ILE A 88 11.54 -8.71 54.69
C ILE A 88 11.12 -7.39 54.04
N ARG A 89 11.26 -6.29 54.79
CA ARG A 89 11.11 -4.93 54.23
C ARG A 89 12.50 -4.34 54.03
N ALA A 90 12.84 -4.07 52.80
CA ALA A 90 14.09 -3.44 52.41
C ALA A 90 13.84 -1.96 52.10
N ASN A 91 14.55 -1.05 52.81
CA ASN A 91 14.42 0.37 52.66
C ASN A 91 15.81 1.04 52.61
N GLY A 92 16.34 1.23 51.39
CA GLY A 92 17.68 1.76 51.19
C GLY A 92 18.79 0.83 51.72
N VAL A 93 18.60 -0.49 51.66
CA VAL A 93 19.56 -1.46 52.12
C VAL A 93 20.54 -1.89 51.04
N ALA A 94 21.80 -2.12 51.41
CA ALA A 94 22.81 -2.71 50.54
C ALA A 94 23.38 -3.99 51.12
N VAL A 95 23.04 -5.15 50.55
CA VAL A 95 23.53 -6.49 50.90
C VAL A 95 24.43 -6.98 49.78
N ASN A 96 25.74 -6.72 49.87
CA ASN A 96 26.72 -7.09 48.87
C ASN A 96 26.99 -8.61 48.81
N GLY A 97 26.74 -9.34 49.88
CA GLY A 97 26.76 -10.80 49.89
C GLY A 97 25.58 -11.39 49.13
N GLY A 98 24.41 -11.34 49.69
CA GLY A 98 23.17 -11.85 49.13
C GLY A 98 22.18 -12.35 50.17
N ILE A 99 20.93 -12.57 49.74
CA ILE A 99 19.92 -13.26 50.55
C ILE A 99 19.74 -14.66 49.95
N ILE A 100 20.14 -15.68 50.71
CA ILE A 100 20.22 -17.03 50.18
C ILE A 100 19.45 -17.98 51.11
N VAL A 101 18.52 -18.72 50.53
CA VAL A 101 17.85 -19.82 51.23
C VAL A 101 18.71 -21.07 51.11
N GLN A 102 19.13 -21.59 52.27
CA GLN A 102 19.95 -22.81 52.35
C GLN A 102 19.08 -24.03 52.70
N ASN A 103 19.01 -24.99 51.77
CA ASN A 103 18.57 -26.37 51.94
C ASN A 103 17.18 -26.65 52.53
N SER A 104 16.26 -25.70 52.54
CA SER A 104 14.93 -25.89 53.11
C SER A 104 13.86 -25.16 52.33
N PRO A 105 12.60 -25.62 52.33
CA PRO A 105 11.51 -24.87 51.71
C PRO A 105 11.26 -23.59 52.49
N VAL A 106 11.48 -22.48 51.88
CA VAL A 106 11.25 -21.17 52.47
C VAL A 106 10.41 -20.31 51.56
N LYS A 107 9.31 -19.83 52.11
CA LYS A 107 8.52 -18.75 51.50
C LYS A 107 9.10 -17.42 51.98
N MET A 108 9.39 -16.54 51.04
CA MET A 108 9.91 -15.21 51.31
C MET A 108 9.04 -14.14 50.64
N VAL A 109 8.69 -13.13 51.41
CA VAL A 109 8.03 -11.92 50.90
C VAL A 109 8.99 -10.75 51.11
N LEU A 110 9.48 -10.19 50.01
CA LEU A 110 10.35 -9.03 49.99
C LEU A 110 9.55 -7.79 49.57
N GLU A 111 9.35 -6.89 50.53
CA GLU A 111 8.70 -5.59 50.29
C GLU A 111 9.77 -4.52 50.08
N LEU A 112 9.73 -3.86 48.93
CA LEU A 112 10.72 -2.86 48.55
C LEU A 112 10.21 -1.45 48.79
N ALA A 113 11.02 -0.64 49.46
CA ALA A 113 10.86 0.81 49.56
C ALA A 113 12.19 1.49 49.23
N GLY A 114 12.15 2.53 48.40
CA GLY A 114 13.36 3.20 47.93
C GLY A 114 14.24 2.33 47.03
N GLU A 115 15.53 2.63 46.96
CA GLU A 115 16.50 1.90 46.15
C GLU A 115 17.26 0.90 47.05
N ASN A 116 17.31 -0.34 46.63
CA ASN A 116 17.93 -1.43 47.37
C ASN A 116 18.90 -2.19 46.49
N THR A 117 20.02 -2.64 47.04
CA THR A 117 20.98 -3.51 46.40
C THR A 117 21.07 -4.82 47.15
N ILE A 118 20.76 -5.93 46.49
CA ILE A 118 20.95 -7.29 47.03
C ILE A 118 21.68 -8.09 45.97
N SER A 119 22.96 -8.31 46.13
CA SER A 119 23.82 -8.87 45.07
C SER A 119 23.27 -10.19 44.52
N LYS A 120 22.91 -11.13 45.35
CA LYS A 120 22.33 -12.41 44.98
C LYS A 120 21.04 -12.66 45.76
N LEU A 121 19.95 -12.91 45.02
CA LEU A 121 18.69 -13.28 45.66
C LEU A 121 18.27 -14.67 45.16
N SER A 122 18.22 -15.63 46.13
CA SER A 122 17.83 -17.00 45.82
C SER A 122 16.80 -17.51 46.84
N ALA A 123 15.67 -17.99 46.34
CA ALA A 123 14.59 -18.54 47.16
C ALA A 123 13.86 -19.69 46.44
N ASN A 124 12.95 -20.36 47.16
CA ASN A 124 12.09 -21.40 46.56
C ASN A 124 10.71 -20.84 46.20
N ASP A 125 10.08 -20.10 47.10
CA ASP A 125 8.82 -19.40 46.92
C ASP A 125 9.05 -17.92 47.26
N LEU A 126 9.04 -17.06 46.28
CA LEU A 126 9.43 -15.65 46.36
C LEU A 126 8.32 -14.73 45.90
N THR A 127 7.93 -13.80 46.77
CA THR A 127 7.11 -12.66 46.39
C THR A 127 7.94 -11.38 46.56
N ILE A 128 8.05 -10.57 45.50
CA ILE A 128 8.64 -9.22 45.53
C ILE A 128 7.53 -8.22 45.27
N LYS A 129 7.40 -7.22 46.13
CA LYS A 129 6.34 -6.21 46.01
C LYS A 129 6.76 -4.83 46.51
N GLY A 130 5.93 -3.84 46.26
CA GLY A 130 6.12 -2.46 46.71
C GLY A 130 6.75 -1.55 45.65
N ALA A 131 6.67 -0.26 45.85
CA ALA A 131 7.08 0.73 44.85
C ALA A 131 8.58 1.02 44.78
N GLY A 132 9.41 0.22 45.47
CA GLY A 132 10.87 0.38 45.48
C GLY A 132 11.56 -0.33 44.31
N THR A 133 12.88 -0.11 44.24
CA THR A 133 13.76 -0.72 43.25
C THR A 133 14.73 -1.71 43.88
N LEU A 134 14.92 -2.87 43.29
CA LEU A 134 15.94 -3.86 43.61
C LEU A 134 16.99 -3.90 42.49
N TYR A 135 18.25 -3.71 42.85
CA TYR A 135 19.41 -3.98 42.01
C TYR A 135 20.07 -5.28 42.45
N ALA A 136 20.27 -6.21 41.51
CA ALA A 136 20.90 -7.51 41.78
C ALA A 136 21.88 -7.92 40.66
N THR A 137 22.78 -8.87 40.99
CA THR A 137 23.58 -9.56 39.96
C THR A 137 23.00 -10.93 39.62
N SER A 138 22.15 -11.50 40.49
CA SER A 138 21.44 -12.75 40.24
C SER A 138 20.10 -12.77 40.99
N LEU A 139 19.07 -13.24 40.32
CA LEU A 139 17.76 -13.53 40.89
C LEU A 139 17.32 -14.92 40.44
N SER A 140 17.27 -15.85 41.35
CA SER A 140 16.93 -17.23 41.05
C SER A 140 15.84 -17.79 41.96
N VAL A 141 14.86 -18.45 41.36
CA VAL A 141 13.85 -19.21 42.08
C VAL A 141 14.04 -20.69 41.75
N THR A 142 14.63 -21.41 42.66
CA THR A 142 15.07 -22.80 42.42
C THR A 142 14.30 -23.78 43.26
N GLN A 143 13.91 -24.88 42.66
CA GLN A 143 13.28 -25.97 43.35
C GLN A 143 14.33 -26.73 44.16
N ALA A 144 14.19 -26.74 45.48
CA ALA A 144 15.16 -27.40 46.37
C ALA A 144 15.07 -28.93 46.30
N THR A 145 13.87 -29.48 46.13
CA THR A 145 13.62 -30.93 45.95
C THR A 145 12.39 -31.13 45.06
N SER A 146 12.22 -32.34 44.50
CA SER A 146 11.10 -32.70 43.63
C SER A 146 9.71 -32.63 44.30
N TYR A 147 9.65 -32.40 45.58
CA TYR A 147 8.40 -32.37 46.37
C TYR A 147 7.98 -30.96 46.82
N MET A 148 8.71 -29.92 46.43
CA MET A 148 8.46 -28.57 46.91
C MET A 148 8.08 -27.64 45.77
N PRO A 149 6.89 -27.03 45.84
CA PRO A 149 6.51 -26.05 44.84
C PRO A 149 7.48 -24.85 44.88
N SER A 150 8.01 -24.48 43.76
CA SER A 150 8.65 -23.18 43.56
C SER A 150 7.65 -22.23 42.94
N ALA A 151 7.69 -20.97 43.32
CA ALA A 151 6.85 -19.93 42.75
C ALA A 151 7.56 -18.58 42.81
N LEU A 152 7.28 -17.74 41.84
CA LEU A 152 7.69 -16.34 41.82
C LEU A 152 6.49 -15.44 41.54
N HIS A 153 6.35 -14.41 42.40
CA HIS A 153 5.38 -13.36 42.14
C HIS A 153 6.04 -11.99 42.33
N ILE A 154 6.02 -11.15 41.28
CA ILE A 154 6.53 -9.78 41.34
C ILE A 154 5.37 -8.84 41.02
N THR A 155 5.02 -7.98 41.98
CA THR A 155 3.93 -7.02 41.79
C THR A 155 4.37 -5.61 42.21
N ASP A 156 4.07 -4.63 41.33
CA ASP A 156 4.33 -3.20 41.54
C ASP A 156 5.79 -2.80 41.86
N ALA A 157 6.72 -3.71 41.69
CA ALA A 157 8.15 -3.52 42.02
C ALA A 157 9.00 -3.31 40.75
N THR A 158 10.08 -2.55 40.91
CA THR A 158 11.13 -2.47 39.90
C THR A 158 12.30 -3.37 40.29
N VAL A 159 12.68 -4.29 39.40
CA VAL A 159 13.81 -5.22 39.61
C VAL A 159 14.77 -5.12 38.44
N VAL A 160 16.04 -4.83 38.72
CA VAL A 160 17.11 -4.76 37.73
C VAL A 160 18.18 -5.77 38.08
N VAL A 161 18.34 -6.77 37.23
CA VAL A 161 19.35 -7.81 37.38
C VAL A 161 20.42 -7.62 36.30
N ASN A 162 21.65 -7.33 36.73
CA ASN A 162 22.78 -7.16 35.84
C ASN A 162 23.81 -8.25 36.16
N THR A 163 23.80 -9.34 35.37
CA THR A 163 24.64 -10.50 35.67
C THR A 163 26.13 -10.17 35.55
N SER A 164 26.96 -10.80 36.37
CA SER A 164 28.40 -10.65 36.24
C SER A 164 28.94 -11.40 35.01
N THR A 165 30.16 -11.05 34.56
CA THR A 165 30.86 -11.78 33.50
C THR A 165 31.36 -13.17 33.89
N SER A 166 31.14 -13.56 35.13
CA SER A 166 31.59 -14.86 35.65
C SER A 166 30.64 -15.98 35.26
N ALA A 167 31.17 -17.08 34.74
CA ALA A 167 30.41 -18.29 34.50
C ALA A 167 29.78 -18.79 35.81
N GLY A 168 28.45 -18.83 35.91
CA GLY A 168 27.72 -19.30 37.10
C GLY A 168 26.61 -18.37 37.60
N ASP A 169 26.52 -17.13 37.08
CA ASP A 169 25.43 -16.22 37.44
C ASP A 169 24.28 -16.34 36.42
N SER A 170 23.72 -17.54 36.23
CA SER A 170 22.49 -17.73 35.46
C SER A 170 21.29 -17.36 36.31
N CYS A 171 20.31 -16.63 35.71
CA CYS A 171 19.03 -16.37 36.34
C CYS A 171 18.05 -17.47 35.94
N GLU A 172 17.61 -18.26 36.91
CA GLU A 172 16.71 -19.39 36.67
C GLU A 172 15.44 -19.26 37.51
N TRP A 173 14.29 -19.31 36.82
CA TRP A 173 12.98 -19.31 37.49
C TRP A 173 12.28 -20.64 37.25
N ASN A 174 11.88 -21.27 38.31
CA ASN A 174 11.17 -22.55 38.27
C ASN A 174 9.79 -22.40 38.93
N GLY A 175 8.83 -23.18 38.48
CA GLY A 175 7.44 -23.12 38.92
C GLY A 175 6.61 -22.05 38.22
N PRO A 176 5.43 -21.72 38.75
CA PRO A 176 4.63 -20.62 38.28
C PRO A 176 5.33 -19.28 38.58
N CYS A 177 5.62 -18.51 37.55
CA CYS A 177 6.20 -17.17 37.65
C CYS A 177 5.18 -16.15 37.16
N VAL A 178 4.81 -15.19 37.99
CA VAL A 178 3.79 -14.15 37.67
C VAL A 178 4.39 -12.79 37.92
N LEU A 179 4.26 -11.93 36.91
CA LEU A 179 4.51 -10.50 36.98
C LEU A 179 3.18 -9.79 36.76
N ASP A 180 2.77 -8.92 37.68
CA ASP A 180 1.51 -8.18 37.57
C ASP A 180 1.57 -6.75 38.12
N GLY A 181 0.44 -6.07 38.10
CA GLY A 181 0.35 -4.67 38.47
C GLY A 181 1.22 -3.79 37.56
N SER A 182 2.10 -3.00 38.17
CA SER A 182 3.07 -2.15 37.50
C SER A 182 4.51 -2.70 37.57
N ALA A 183 4.67 -4.01 37.79
CA ALA A 183 5.98 -4.64 37.88
C ALA A 183 6.85 -4.35 36.66
N SER A 184 8.12 -3.99 36.90
CA SER A 184 9.10 -3.76 35.83
C SER A 184 10.37 -4.52 36.11
N VAL A 185 10.61 -5.61 35.39
CA VAL A 185 11.74 -6.51 35.62
C VAL A 185 12.66 -6.47 34.39
N LYS A 186 13.95 -6.20 34.66
CA LYS A 186 14.95 -6.10 33.62
C LYS A 186 16.15 -7.00 33.92
N PHE A 187 16.41 -7.94 33.02
CA PHE A 187 17.64 -8.74 33.01
C PHE A 187 18.59 -8.21 31.95
N ILE A 188 19.84 -8.01 32.31
CA ILE A 188 20.93 -7.68 31.42
C ILE A 188 22.01 -8.74 31.60
N SER A 189 22.17 -9.60 30.59
CA SER A 189 23.20 -10.63 30.62
C SER A 189 24.53 -10.08 30.11
N ASN A 190 25.58 -10.24 30.96
CA ASN A 190 26.95 -9.90 30.59
C ASN A 190 27.82 -11.17 30.39
N ASN A 191 27.22 -12.34 30.33
CA ASN A 191 27.90 -13.63 30.22
C ASN A 191 27.35 -14.46 29.03
N ASP A 192 27.80 -15.69 28.91
CA ASP A 192 27.48 -16.63 27.86
C ASP A 192 26.18 -17.42 28.11
N TYR A 193 25.27 -16.90 28.93
CA TYR A 193 23.98 -17.53 29.24
C TYR A 193 22.82 -16.64 28.81
N ALA A 194 21.64 -17.23 28.60
CA ALA A 194 20.41 -16.50 28.42
C ALA A 194 20.20 -15.49 29.57
N ALA A 195 19.61 -14.36 29.26
CA ALA A 195 19.34 -13.35 30.28
C ALA A 195 18.38 -13.87 31.33
N LEU A 196 17.42 -14.71 30.95
CA LEU A 196 16.52 -15.42 31.85
C LEU A 196 16.22 -16.82 31.32
N LYS A 197 16.26 -17.83 32.21
CA LYS A 197 15.80 -19.20 31.98
C LYS A 197 14.59 -19.52 32.85
N VAL A 198 13.59 -20.17 32.29
CA VAL A 198 12.36 -20.58 33.00
C VAL A 198 12.11 -22.06 32.80
N GLY A 199 11.86 -22.79 33.88
CA GLY A 199 11.51 -24.21 33.84
C GLY A 199 12.68 -25.15 33.56
N VAL A 200 13.89 -24.85 33.99
CA VAL A 200 15.12 -25.63 33.71
C VAL A 200 15.09 -27.06 34.30
N LYS A 201 14.37 -27.28 35.39
CA LYS A 201 14.28 -28.62 35.99
C LYS A 201 13.19 -29.46 35.32
N SER A 202 13.59 -30.61 34.79
CA SER A 202 12.69 -31.59 34.19
C SER A 202 11.89 -32.37 35.22
N GLY A 203 10.60 -32.58 34.98
CA GLY A 203 9.75 -33.52 35.71
C GLY A 203 8.50 -32.93 36.37
N ASP A 204 8.28 -31.64 36.29
CA ASP A 204 7.07 -30.98 36.77
C ASP A 204 6.38 -30.19 35.64
N ASP A 205 5.11 -30.50 35.36
CA ASP A 205 4.32 -29.87 34.27
C ASP A 205 3.74 -28.50 34.66
N THR A 206 4.23 -27.89 35.75
CA THR A 206 3.64 -26.67 36.33
C THR A 206 4.43 -25.39 36.06
N HIS A 207 5.43 -25.42 35.18
CA HIS A 207 6.21 -24.23 34.89
C HIS A 207 5.44 -23.29 33.98
N SER A 208 5.43 -22.01 34.32
CA SER A 208 4.85 -20.96 33.49
C SER A 208 5.51 -19.60 33.75
N LEU A 209 5.48 -18.74 32.74
CA LEU A 209 5.79 -17.33 32.88
C LEU A 209 4.58 -16.53 32.41
N THR A 210 3.92 -15.86 33.34
CA THR A 210 2.71 -15.07 33.08
C THR A 210 2.99 -13.59 33.35
N LEU A 211 2.74 -12.74 32.38
CA LEU A 211 2.73 -11.29 32.51
C LEU A 211 1.30 -10.79 32.35
N LYS A 212 0.83 -9.94 33.22
CA LYS A 212 -0.52 -9.35 33.12
C LYS A 212 -0.56 -7.92 33.63
N ASP A 213 -1.71 -7.29 33.56
CA ASP A 213 -1.92 -5.88 33.86
C ASP A 213 -0.99 -4.96 33.02
N ASN A 214 -0.09 -4.22 33.65
CA ASN A 214 0.91 -3.38 33.01
C ASN A 214 2.34 -3.85 33.25
N ALA A 215 2.52 -5.12 33.61
CA ALA A 215 3.83 -5.67 33.89
C ALA A 215 4.76 -5.66 32.70
N LYS A 216 6.02 -5.41 32.93
CA LYS A 216 7.07 -5.36 31.91
C LYS A 216 8.23 -6.27 32.26
N LEU A 217 8.68 -7.05 31.26
CA LEU A 217 9.86 -7.88 31.35
C LEU A 217 10.81 -7.56 30.19
N TYR A 218 12.07 -7.38 30.54
CA TYR A 218 13.15 -7.13 29.58
C TYR A 218 14.23 -8.21 29.80
N CYS A 219 14.51 -8.99 28.74
CA CYS A 219 15.55 -10.03 28.74
C CYS A 219 16.59 -9.65 27.68
N LEU A 220 17.57 -8.85 28.05
CA LEU A 220 18.48 -8.18 27.12
C LEU A 220 19.91 -8.75 27.26
N GLN A 221 20.63 -8.74 26.17
CA GLN A 221 22.06 -9.00 26.14
C GLN A 221 22.81 -7.67 26.28
N ALA A 222 23.90 -7.67 27.07
CA ALA A 222 24.76 -6.51 27.23
C ALA A 222 25.45 -6.17 25.88
N ASP A 223 25.82 -4.91 25.71
CA ASP A 223 26.50 -4.41 24.52
C ASP A 223 27.81 -5.16 24.26
N ALA A 224 28.02 -5.50 22.98
CA ALA A 224 29.01 -6.46 22.48
C ALA A 224 30.50 -6.00 22.55
N SER A 225 30.92 -5.25 23.57
CA SER A 225 32.34 -4.91 23.75
C SER A 225 33.23 -6.11 24.15
N ASN A 226 32.60 -7.20 24.53
CA ASN A 226 33.28 -8.49 24.76
C ASN A 226 32.51 -9.56 23.98
N PRO A 227 33.03 -10.09 22.87
CA PRO A 227 32.35 -11.16 22.17
C PRO A 227 32.29 -12.37 23.12
N ALA A 228 31.10 -12.70 23.60
CA ALA A 228 30.84 -13.92 24.29
C ALA A 228 31.30 -15.11 23.45
N ALA A 229 31.80 -16.14 24.04
CA ALA A 229 32.31 -17.31 23.34
C ALA A 229 31.17 -18.14 22.69
N TYR A 230 29.92 -17.88 23.05
CA TYR A 230 28.75 -18.64 22.61
C TYR A 230 27.57 -17.75 22.26
N SER A 231 26.68 -18.23 21.37
CA SER A 231 25.41 -17.61 21.08
C SER A 231 24.45 -17.77 22.25
N VAL A 232 23.73 -16.70 22.58
CA VAL A 232 22.86 -16.66 23.74
C VAL A 232 21.50 -16.06 23.42
N SER A 233 20.48 -16.69 23.98
CA SER A 233 19.10 -16.21 23.83
C SER A 233 18.75 -15.14 24.87
N GLY A 234 17.78 -14.30 24.59
CA GLY A 234 17.22 -13.37 25.56
C GLY A 234 16.46 -14.13 26.64
N LEU A 235 15.43 -14.87 26.24
CA LEU A 235 14.57 -15.66 27.11
C LEU A 235 14.55 -17.14 26.67
N GLU A 236 14.86 -18.05 27.57
CA GLU A 236 14.76 -19.50 27.38
C GLU A 236 13.67 -20.10 28.24
N LEU A 237 12.67 -20.75 27.66
CA LEU A 237 11.63 -21.50 28.32
C LEU A 237 11.83 -23.00 28.07
N HIS A 238 12.14 -23.73 29.10
CA HIS A 238 12.48 -25.15 29.02
C HIS A 238 11.25 -26.05 29.21
N SER A 239 11.34 -27.25 28.73
CA SER A 239 10.49 -28.44 28.74
C SER A 239 8.97 -28.30 28.97
N SER A 240 8.48 -27.62 29.98
CA SER A 240 7.04 -27.50 30.28
C SER A 240 6.56 -26.07 30.41
N ALA A 241 7.46 -25.10 30.35
CA ALA A 241 7.14 -23.70 30.60
C ALA A 241 6.34 -23.09 29.44
N VAL A 242 5.15 -22.60 29.75
CA VAL A 242 4.29 -21.82 28.85
C VAL A 242 4.53 -20.34 29.11
N LEU A 243 4.67 -19.55 28.02
CA LEU A 243 4.71 -18.10 28.09
C LEU A 243 3.31 -17.54 27.83
N HIS A 244 2.79 -16.73 28.74
CA HIS A 244 1.49 -16.13 28.62
C HIS A 244 1.52 -14.64 28.97
N LEU A 245 1.17 -13.80 28.01
CA LEU A 245 1.02 -12.36 28.16
C LEU A 245 -0.46 -11.97 28.02
N GLN A 246 -0.95 -11.15 28.94
CA GLN A 246 -2.34 -10.70 29.01
C GLN A 246 -2.42 -9.19 29.26
N ASP A 247 -3.61 -8.61 29.12
CA ASP A 247 -3.93 -7.21 29.38
C ASP A 247 -3.06 -6.24 28.57
N SER A 248 -2.26 -5.41 29.24
CA SER A 248 -1.34 -4.45 28.60
C SER A 248 0.12 -4.74 28.93
N SER A 249 0.43 -6.00 29.19
CA SER A 249 1.78 -6.43 29.56
C SER A 249 2.76 -6.37 28.37
N TYR A 250 4.03 -6.26 28.70
CA TYR A 250 5.10 -6.07 27.71
C TYR A 250 6.28 -6.99 27.98
N LEU A 251 6.76 -7.66 26.91
CA LEU A 251 8.00 -8.42 26.92
C LEU A 251 8.93 -7.93 25.81
N GLU A 252 10.18 -7.60 26.16
CA GLU A 252 11.25 -7.38 25.21
C GLU A 252 12.37 -8.39 25.43
N ALA A 253 12.73 -9.13 24.38
CA ALA A 253 13.77 -10.15 24.43
C ALA A 253 14.75 -10.01 23.28
N GLU A 254 16.05 -10.05 23.60
CA GLU A 254 17.13 -9.88 22.64
C GLU A 254 18.12 -11.03 22.72
N GLY A 255 18.26 -11.76 21.63
CA GLY A 255 19.26 -12.81 21.45
C GLY A 255 20.42 -12.34 20.60
N ARG A 256 21.63 -12.88 20.86
CA ARG A 256 22.86 -12.46 20.20
C ARG A 256 23.71 -13.66 19.80
N ASP A 257 24.35 -13.59 18.63
CA ASP A 257 25.45 -14.49 18.26
C ASP A 257 26.81 -13.86 18.56
N ALA A 258 27.66 -14.65 19.17
CA ALA A 258 29.02 -14.24 19.47
C ALA A 258 30.09 -15.00 18.63
N THR A 259 29.76 -16.16 18.09
CA THR A 259 30.74 -17.08 17.47
C THR A 259 30.35 -17.57 16.08
N GLY A 260 29.22 -17.15 15.54
CA GLY A 260 28.68 -17.64 14.26
C GLY A 260 28.09 -19.04 14.33
N SER A 261 27.63 -19.47 15.50
CA SER A 261 27.06 -20.82 15.71
C SER A 261 25.53 -20.89 15.63
N TYR A 262 24.85 -19.81 15.26
CA TYR A 262 23.40 -19.74 14.99
C TYR A 262 22.48 -20.22 16.14
N GLN A 263 22.63 -19.70 17.35
CA GLN A 263 21.78 -20.07 18.50
C GLN A 263 21.23 -18.91 19.33
N GLY A 264 21.44 -17.68 18.91
CA GLY A 264 20.98 -16.49 19.63
C GLY A 264 19.55 -16.12 19.29
N CYS A 265 18.55 -16.82 19.87
CA CYS A 265 17.14 -16.47 19.70
C CYS A 265 16.73 -15.33 20.64
N GLY A 266 15.80 -14.47 20.21
CA GLY A 266 15.15 -13.54 21.14
C GLY A 266 14.41 -14.32 22.23
N ILE A 267 13.51 -15.19 21.82
CA ILE A 267 12.76 -16.11 22.69
C ILE A 267 12.88 -17.52 22.13
N ILE A 268 13.29 -18.47 22.96
CA ILE A 268 13.21 -19.90 22.65
C ILE A 268 12.32 -20.61 23.65
N SER A 269 11.36 -21.41 23.18
CA SER A 269 10.40 -22.14 24.00
C SER A 269 10.24 -23.59 23.51
N GLN A 270 9.83 -24.47 24.40
CA GLN A 270 9.43 -25.84 24.06
C GLN A 270 7.89 -26.00 24.03
N LYS A 271 7.14 -24.98 24.44
CA LYS A 271 5.68 -24.96 24.59
C LYS A 271 5.09 -23.73 23.97
N ASP A 272 3.76 -23.62 24.05
CA ASP A 272 3.02 -22.51 23.46
C ASP A 272 3.47 -21.15 24.01
N ILE A 273 3.46 -20.17 23.12
CA ILE A 273 3.59 -18.74 23.42
C ILE A 273 2.22 -18.14 23.15
N ILE A 274 1.61 -17.54 24.17
CA ILE A 274 0.26 -17.01 24.14
C ILE A 274 0.31 -15.51 24.43
N VAL A 275 -0.27 -14.70 23.55
CA VAL A 275 -0.35 -13.25 23.68
C VAL A 275 -1.80 -12.84 23.48
N GLU A 276 -2.40 -12.24 24.49
CA GLU A 276 -3.83 -11.88 24.48
C GLU A 276 -4.05 -10.39 24.75
N ASP A 277 -5.26 -9.93 24.50
CA ASP A 277 -5.74 -8.58 24.79
C ASP A 277 -4.94 -7.48 24.05
N SER A 278 -4.22 -6.65 24.80
CA SER A 278 -3.34 -5.59 24.27
C SER A 278 -1.88 -5.83 24.60
N ALA A 279 -1.53 -7.05 25.00
CA ALA A 279 -0.17 -7.40 25.36
C ALA A 279 0.77 -7.35 24.15
N MET A 280 2.04 -7.08 24.42
CA MET A 280 3.03 -6.92 23.35
C MET A 280 4.30 -7.71 23.62
N ILE A 281 4.76 -8.41 22.59
CA ILE A 281 6.12 -8.97 22.54
C ILE A 281 6.92 -8.22 21.47
N LYS A 282 8.11 -7.77 21.86
CA LYS A 282 9.16 -7.34 20.96
C LYS A 282 10.35 -8.29 21.10
N ALA A 283 10.71 -9.00 20.03
CA ALA A 283 11.80 -9.94 20.07
C ALA A 283 12.77 -9.74 18.90
N THR A 284 14.06 -9.78 19.21
CA THR A 284 15.13 -9.71 18.23
C THR A 284 16.06 -10.89 18.44
N GLY A 285 16.39 -11.61 17.37
CA GLY A 285 17.33 -12.73 17.41
C GLY A 285 18.37 -12.64 16.31
N TYR A 286 19.58 -13.07 16.62
CA TYR A 286 20.56 -13.36 15.58
C TYR A 286 20.12 -14.58 14.76
N ASP A 287 19.69 -15.66 15.45
CA ASP A 287 18.94 -16.76 14.85
C ASP A 287 17.45 -16.39 14.79
N ALA A 288 16.51 -17.20 15.20
CA ALA A 288 15.10 -16.82 15.18
C ALA A 288 14.79 -15.74 16.24
N ALA A 289 13.89 -14.79 15.90
CA ALA A 289 13.42 -13.88 16.94
C ALA A 289 12.54 -14.62 17.97
N ILE A 290 11.63 -15.47 17.47
CA ILE A 290 10.85 -16.41 18.28
C ILE A 290 10.99 -17.81 17.68
N SER A 291 11.40 -18.79 18.51
CA SER A 291 11.43 -20.20 18.14
C SER A 291 10.71 -21.02 19.20
N THR A 292 9.73 -21.83 18.80
CA THR A 292 8.99 -22.68 19.73
C THR A 292 8.73 -24.07 19.20
N GLY A 293 8.84 -25.08 20.09
CA GLY A 293 8.36 -26.45 19.85
C GLY A 293 6.84 -26.61 19.98
N GLY A 294 6.12 -25.56 20.40
CA GLY A 294 4.67 -25.49 20.49
C GLY A 294 4.06 -24.61 19.39
N SER A 295 2.97 -23.95 19.73
CA SER A 295 2.28 -22.95 18.88
C SER A 295 2.60 -21.53 19.34
N VAL A 296 2.49 -20.57 18.41
CA VAL A 296 2.40 -19.15 18.71
C VAL A 296 0.95 -18.71 18.50
N LYS A 297 0.30 -18.22 19.57
CA LYS A 297 -1.09 -17.76 19.55
C LYS A 297 -1.17 -16.31 19.96
N VAL A 298 -1.69 -15.49 19.06
CA VAL A 298 -1.84 -14.05 19.27
C VAL A 298 -3.30 -13.68 19.07
N SER A 299 -3.98 -13.29 20.13
CA SER A 299 -5.39 -12.90 20.10
C SER A 299 -5.54 -11.48 20.62
N GLY A 300 -5.70 -10.52 19.73
CA GLY A 300 -5.76 -9.08 20.06
C GLY A 300 -4.40 -8.41 20.30
N GLY A 301 -3.37 -9.17 20.65
CA GLY A 301 -2.04 -8.67 21.01
C GLY A 301 -1.17 -8.20 19.84
N THR A 302 0.03 -7.75 20.17
CA THR A 302 1.00 -7.26 19.18
C THR A 302 2.30 -8.05 19.25
N LEU A 303 2.82 -8.46 18.09
CA LEU A 303 4.19 -8.98 17.94
C LEU A 303 4.99 -8.07 17.01
N GLU A 304 6.16 -7.64 17.46
CA GLU A 304 7.21 -7.01 16.66
C GLU A 304 8.46 -7.87 16.73
N VAL A 305 8.75 -8.61 15.68
CA VAL A 305 9.83 -9.60 15.71
C VAL A 305 10.76 -9.45 14.52
N ARG A 306 12.06 -9.60 14.80
CA ARG A 306 13.10 -9.50 13.80
C ARG A 306 14.20 -10.52 14.02
N SER A 307 14.51 -11.30 13.01
CA SER A 307 15.69 -12.14 12.94
C SER A 307 16.67 -11.64 11.88
N GLU A 308 17.97 -11.82 12.13
CA GLU A 308 19.01 -11.44 11.17
C GLU A 308 19.41 -12.58 10.24
N HIS A 309 19.35 -13.84 10.71
CA HIS A 309 19.90 -14.98 9.96
C HIS A 309 18.93 -16.18 9.88
N SER A 310 17.73 -16.09 10.46
CA SER A 310 16.76 -17.19 10.45
C SER A 310 15.32 -16.65 10.33
N ASN A 311 14.36 -17.33 10.93
CA ASN A 311 12.95 -16.96 10.91
C ASN A 311 12.64 -15.81 11.88
N GLY A 312 11.73 -14.94 11.50
CA GLY A 312 11.12 -14.02 12.47
C GLY A 312 10.37 -14.81 13.55
N ILE A 313 9.44 -15.67 13.13
CA ILE A 313 8.69 -16.61 13.99
C ILE A 313 8.82 -18.00 13.42
N TYR A 314 9.24 -18.95 14.24
CA TYR A 314 9.26 -20.38 13.96
C TYR A 314 8.43 -21.13 15.01
N ALA A 315 7.44 -21.90 14.56
CA ALA A 315 6.61 -22.75 15.41
C ALA A 315 6.51 -24.18 14.87
N ASP A 316 6.89 -25.17 15.67
CA ASP A 316 6.82 -26.60 15.29
C ASP A 316 5.38 -27.11 15.11
N VAL A 317 4.40 -26.47 15.74
CA VAL A 317 2.99 -26.79 15.58
C VAL A 317 2.36 -25.78 14.62
N GLY A 318 1.88 -24.65 15.09
CA GLY A 318 1.22 -23.70 14.21
C GLY A 318 1.23 -22.28 14.75
N ILE A 319 0.79 -21.36 13.92
CA ILE A 319 0.71 -19.95 14.25
C ILE A 319 -0.74 -19.52 14.07
N GLU A 320 -1.35 -18.97 15.12
CA GLU A 320 -2.71 -18.44 15.14
C GLU A 320 -2.67 -16.96 15.49
N ILE A 321 -3.13 -16.10 14.57
CA ILE A 321 -3.17 -14.63 14.70
C ILE A 321 -4.62 -14.24 14.54
N THR A 322 -5.28 -13.84 15.63
CA THR A 322 -6.75 -13.67 15.67
C THR A 322 -7.18 -12.41 16.43
N ASP A 323 -8.46 -12.07 16.28
CA ASP A 323 -9.18 -11.12 17.14
C ASP A 323 -8.61 -9.69 17.19
N GLY A 324 -8.11 -9.19 16.08
CA GLY A 324 -7.56 -7.84 15.98
C GLY A 324 -6.05 -7.77 16.24
N ALA A 325 -5.39 -8.91 16.30
CA ALA A 325 -3.94 -8.96 16.51
C ALA A 325 -3.16 -8.22 15.40
N ASN A 326 -2.01 -7.68 15.78
CA ASN A 326 -1.09 -7.00 14.88
C ASN A 326 0.29 -7.64 14.93
N VAL A 327 0.73 -8.25 13.84
CA VAL A 327 2.02 -8.94 13.77
C VAL A 327 2.89 -8.33 12.70
N THR A 328 4.05 -7.84 13.10
CA THR A 328 5.13 -7.42 12.20
C THR A 328 6.30 -8.36 12.39
N ALA A 329 6.65 -9.11 11.35
CA ALA A 329 7.70 -10.10 11.38
C ALA A 329 8.72 -9.88 10.27
N ALA A 330 10.00 -9.89 10.61
CA ALA A 330 11.09 -9.85 9.65
C ALA A 330 12.06 -11.01 9.89
N GLY A 331 12.52 -11.63 8.80
CA GLY A 331 13.46 -12.75 8.84
C GLY A 331 14.40 -12.77 7.63
N TYR A 332 15.48 -13.53 7.75
CA TYR A 332 16.34 -13.89 6.63
C TYR A 332 15.72 -15.05 5.83
N PHE A 333 15.26 -16.12 6.54
CA PHE A 333 14.38 -17.17 6.06
C PHE A 333 12.91 -16.73 6.21
N PRO A 334 11.91 -17.62 6.10
CA PRO A 334 10.52 -17.20 6.27
C PRO A 334 10.32 -16.33 7.50
N ALA A 335 9.77 -15.15 7.31
CA ALA A 335 9.48 -14.27 8.44
C ALA A 335 8.48 -14.92 9.40
N ILE A 336 7.54 -15.71 8.85
CA ILE A 336 6.54 -16.48 9.60
C ILE A 336 6.55 -17.91 9.08
N PHE A 337 6.93 -18.86 9.94
CA PHE A 337 6.95 -20.29 9.66
C PHE A 337 6.14 -21.06 10.69
N GLY A 338 5.02 -21.63 10.28
CA GLY A 338 4.23 -22.56 11.10
C GLY A 338 4.19 -23.94 10.46
N ASN A 339 4.71 -24.97 11.15
CA ASN A 339 4.91 -26.30 10.54
C ASN A 339 3.59 -26.97 10.14
N ASP A 340 2.56 -26.95 10.99
CA ASP A 340 1.25 -27.53 10.68
C ASP A 340 0.32 -26.54 10.01
N SER A 341 0.33 -25.26 10.44
CA SER A 341 -0.51 -24.23 9.87
C SER A 341 -0.10 -22.80 10.23
N VAL A 342 -0.52 -21.85 9.38
CA VAL A 342 -0.59 -20.42 9.71
C VAL A 342 -2.02 -19.95 9.48
N LEU A 343 -2.68 -19.49 10.54
CA LEU A 343 -4.01 -18.88 10.52
C LEU A 343 -3.90 -17.40 10.84
N VAL A 344 -4.47 -16.57 9.96
CA VAL A 344 -4.66 -15.14 10.19
C VAL A 344 -6.15 -14.84 10.06
N SER A 345 -6.80 -14.45 11.16
CA SER A 345 -8.25 -14.21 11.19
C SER A 345 -8.56 -12.89 11.90
N ASN A 346 -9.35 -12.03 11.26
CA ASN A 346 -9.73 -10.70 11.77
C ASN A 346 -8.53 -9.85 12.26
N SER A 347 -7.40 -9.91 11.58
CA SER A 347 -6.11 -9.41 12.08
C SER A 347 -5.27 -8.76 11.00
N THR A 348 -4.15 -8.16 11.41
CA THR A 348 -3.19 -7.54 10.48
C THR A 348 -1.82 -8.22 10.60
N VAL A 349 -1.22 -8.56 9.46
CA VAL A 349 0.12 -9.14 9.38
C VAL A 349 0.94 -8.39 8.35
N ASP A 350 2.16 -7.99 8.72
CA ASP A 350 3.21 -7.52 7.79
C ASP A 350 4.44 -8.40 7.98
N ALA A 351 4.71 -9.26 6.99
CA ALA A 351 5.80 -10.22 7.01
C ALA A 351 6.81 -9.87 5.92
N THR A 352 8.08 -9.81 6.26
CA THR A 352 9.17 -9.53 5.32
C THR A 352 10.30 -10.53 5.47
N SER A 353 10.63 -11.25 4.39
CA SER A 353 11.81 -12.09 4.30
C SER A 353 12.83 -11.48 3.32
N THR A 354 14.11 -11.54 3.67
CA THR A 354 15.18 -10.99 2.83
C THR A 354 15.82 -12.02 1.91
N ASN A 355 15.56 -13.32 2.11
CA ASN A 355 16.20 -14.39 1.32
C ASN A 355 15.30 -15.58 1.00
N ASP A 356 14.03 -15.56 1.40
CA ASP A 356 13.09 -16.68 1.24
C ASP A 356 11.64 -16.19 1.21
N ILE A 357 10.67 -17.09 1.27
CA ILE A 357 9.23 -16.83 1.39
C ILE A 357 8.94 -16.02 2.65
N ALA A 358 8.02 -15.06 2.59
CA ALA A 358 7.70 -14.26 3.79
C ALA A 358 6.79 -15.02 4.77
N ILE A 359 5.74 -15.70 4.29
CA ILE A 359 4.83 -16.53 5.10
C ILE A 359 4.80 -17.93 4.51
N PHE A 360 5.21 -18.92 5.28
CA PHE A 360 5.27 -20.31 4.82
C PHE A 360 4.71 -21.30 5.83
N SER A 361 4.00 -22.30 5.31
CA SER A 361 3.61 -23.50 6.05
C SER A 361 3.73 -24.77 5.17
N PRO A 362 4.40 -25.84 5.65
CA PRO A 362 4.25 -27.15 5.05
C PRO A 362 2.81 -27.70 5.11
N GLY A 363 2.00 -27.24 6.04
CA GLY A 363 0.58 -27.52 6.13
C GLY A 363 -0.27 -26.48 5.39
N ASN A 364 -1.16 -25.81 6.11
CA ASN A 364 -2.11 -24.86 5.55
C ASN A 364 -1.74 -23.43 5.86
N VAL A 365 -2.04 -22.51 4.93
CA VAL A 365 -2.11 -21.08 5.20
C VAL A 365 -3.55 -20.60 4.97
N THR A 366 -4.15 -20.00 5.99
CA THR A 366 -5.52 -19.48 5.93
C THR A 366 -5.51 -18.02 6.34
N ILE A 367 -6.04 -17.14 5.47
CA ILE A 367 -6.17 -15.72 5.74
C ILE A 367 -7.65 -15.35 5.56
N GLU A 368 -8.30 -14.92 6.63
CA GLU A 368 -9.72 -14.61 6.61
C GLU A 368 -10.05 -13.30 7.33
N ASN A 369 -10.88 -12.47 6.70
CA ASN A 369 -11.31 -11.17 7.20
C ASN A 369 -10.14 -10.29 7.68
N SER A 370 -8.99 -10.38 7.00
CA SER A 370 -7.70 -9.88 7.48
C SER A 370 -6.98 -9.03 6.43
N ARG A 371 -6.01 -8.27 6.92
CA ARG A 371 -5.04 -7.61 6.08
C ARG A 371 -3.69 -8.28 6.23
N ALA A 372 -3.18 -8.84 5.14
CA ALA A 372 -1.87 -9.47 5.12
C ALA A 372 -0.98 -8.85 4.04
N LYS A 373 0.24 -8.51 4.42
CA LYS A 373 1.28 -8.09 3.51
C LYS A 373 2.48 -9.01 3.67
N ALA A 374 2.93 -9.58 2.58
CA ALA A 374 4.02 -10.55 2.57
C ALA A 374 5.04 -10.16 1.50
N ASN A 375 6.20 -9.68 1.96
CA ASN A 375 7.31 -9.29 1.11
C ASN A 375 8.39 -10.37 1.18
N ALA A 376 8.62 -11.05 0.07
CA ALA A 376 9.70 -12.02 -0.08
C ALA A 376 10.89 -11.42 -0.83
N ALA A 377 12.01 -12.12 -0.82
CA ALA A 377 13.16 -11.83 -1.67
C ALA A 377 12.80 -11.90 -3.16
N ASP A 378 13.61 -11.27 -4.01
CA ASP A 378 13.40 -11.29 -5.45
C ASP A 378 13.36 -12.73 -5.99
N GLY A 379 12.22 -13.08 -6.61
CA GLY A 379 11.99 -14.39 -7.21
C GLY A 379 11.30 -15.41 -6.30
N ASP A 380 11.11 -15.11 -5.02
CA ASP A 380 10.42 -15.98 -4.08
C ASP A 380 8.94 -15.60 -3.90
N ASN A 381 8.16 -16.57 -3.40
CA ASN A 381 6.75 -16.36 -3.10
C ASN A 381 6.58 -15.52 -1.85
N GLY A 382 5.71 -14.51 -1.87
CA GLY A 382 5.35 -13.80 -0.65
C GLY A 382 4.70 -14.72 0.37
N ILE A 383 3.75 -15.54 -0.09
CA ILE A 383 3.02 -16.53 0.73
C ILE A 383 3.02 -17.88 0.01
N SER A 384 3.28 -18.96 0.75
CA SER A 384 3.21 -20.32 0.21
C SER A 384 2.71 -21.33 1.24
N ALA A 385 1.97 -22.35 0.78
CA ALA A 385 1.53 -23.49 1.58
C ALA A 385 1.62 -24.78 0.76
N ARG A 386 2.17 -25.84 1.36
CA ARG A 386 2.28 -27.11 0.62
C ARG A 386 0.95 -27.86 0.48
N ASN A 387 0.05 -27.74 1.46
CA ASN A 387 -1.25 -28.42 1.40
C ASN A 387 -2.33 -27.52 0.82
N ASN A 388 -2.72 -26.46 1.54
CA ASN A 388 -3.82 -25.61 1.11
C ASN A 388 -3.58 -24.16 1.50
N TYR A 389 -3.68 -23.26 0.53
CA TYR A 389 -3.64 -21.82 0.73
C TYR A 389 -5.00 -21.21 0.40
N THR A 390 -5.65 -20.62 1.39
CA THR A 390 -7.00 -20.03 1.26
C THR A 390 -7.02 -18.58 1.71
N VAL A 391 -7.78 -17.76 0.97
CA VAL A 391 -7.99 -16.34 1.26
C VAL A 391 -9.49 -16.04 1.17
N SER A 392 -10.07 -15.48 2.23
CA SER A 392 -11.48 -15.08 2.27
C SER A 392 -11.69 -13.78 3.01
N GLY A 393 -12.55 -12.88 2.48
CA GLY A 393 -12.91 -11.61 3.11
C GLY A 393 -11.72 -10.66 3.35
N SER A 394 -10.61 -10.83 2.63
CA SER A 394 -9.32 -10.27 3.02
C SER A 394 -8.70 -9.37 1.95
N TRP A 395 -7.81 -8.48 2.40
CA TRP A 395 -6.88 -7.76 1.55
C TRP A 395 -5.48 -8.35 1.70
N VAL A 396 -4.96 -8.97 0.65
CA VAL A 396 -3.66 -9.64 0.68
C VAL A 396 -2.73 -9.06 -0.37
N GLU A 397 -1.54 -8.67 0.06
CA GLU A 397 -0.43 -8.25 -0.81
C GLU A 397 0.71 -9.26 -0.71
N SER A 398 1.06 -9.89 -1.81
CA SER A 398 2.18 -10.84 -1.93
C SER A 398 3.16 -10.34 -2.99
N THR A 399 4.45 -10.47 -2.77
CA THR A 399 5.48 -10.04 -3.74
C THR A 399 5.50 -10.84 -5.03
N GLY A 400 4.87 -11.99 -5.07
CA GLY A 400 4.78 -12.82 -6.27
C GLY A 400 4.53 -14.27 -5.93
N GLY A 401 4.58 -15.12 -6.95
CA GLY A 401 4.63 -16.57 -6.86
C GLY A 401 3.27 -17.24 -6.74
N GLU A 402 3.10 -18.03 -5.71
CA GLU A 402 1.95 -18.92 -5.54
C GLU A 402 0.63 -18.15 -5.39
N THR A 403 -0.38 -18.61 -6.11
CA THR A 403 -1.74 -18.09 -5.94
C THR A 403 -2.54 -19.00 -5.00
N PRO A 404 -3.42 -18.44 -4.15
CA PRO A 404 -4.26 -19.26 -3.27
C PRO A 404 -5.06 -20.31 -4.03
N ASN A 405 -5.21 -21.51 -3.45
CA ASN A 405 -6.10 -22.56 -3.97
C ASN A 405 -7.56 -22.10 -3.99
N THR A 406 -7.94 -21.23 -3.05
CA THR A 406 -9.28 -20.66 -2.96
C THR A 406 -9.20 -19.19 -2.60
N ILE A 407 -9.88 -18.34 -3.38
CA ILE A 407 -10.03 -16.92 -3.10
C ILE A 407 -11.54 -16.59 -3.13
N THR A 408 -12.07 -16.05 -2.04
CA THR A 408 -13.46 -15.63 -1.95
C THR A 408 -13.58 -14.27 -1.28
N ASN A 409 -14.39 -13.38 -1.87
CA ASN A 409 -14.70 -12.05 -1.32
C ASN A 409 -13.46 -11.27 -0.89
N SER A 410 -12.40 -11.31 -1.70
CA SER A 410 -11.08 -10.81 -1.31
C SER A 410 -10.41 -10.01 -2.44
N ALA A 411 -9.48 -9.15 -2.06
CA ALA A 411 -8.48 -8.58 -2.96
C ALA A 411 -7.16 -9.32 -2.76
N TYR A 412 -6.62 -9.89 -3.83
CA TYR A 412 -5.31 -10.54 -3.83
C TYR A 412 -4.40 -9.86 -4.84
N LEU A 413 -3.35 -9.24 -4.33
CA LEU A 413 -2.31 -8.59 -5.12
C LEU A 413 -1.11 -9.52 -5.19
N ASN A 414 -0.78 -9.97 -6.40
CA ASN A 414 0.37 -10.82 -6.68
C ASN A 414 1.40 -10.01 -7.49
N GLY A 415 2.52 -9.68 -6.88
CA GLY A 415 3.49 -8.76 -7.45
C GLY A 415 2.88 -7.36 -7.66
N ASN A 416 2.87 -6.89 -8.91
CA ASN A 416 2.37 -5.57 -9.25
C ASN A 416 0.89 -5.55 -9.66
N SER A 417 0.22 -6.70 -9.73
CA SER A 417 -1.17 -6.76 -10.17
C SER A 417 -2.06 -7.45 -9.13
N GLY A 418 -3.22 -6.88 -8.89
CA GLY A 418 -4.23 -7.41 -7.99
C GLY A 418 -5.60 -7.52 -8.62
N LYS A 419 -6.44 -8.36 -8.04
CA LYS A 419 -7.82 -8.57 -8.46
C LYS A 419 -8.74 -8.73 -7.27
N VAL A 420 -9.91 -8.14 -7.35
CA VAL A 420 -11.03 -8.39 -6.42
C VAL A 420 -11.83 -9.58 -6.92
N THR A 421 -12.12 -10.51 -6.03
CA THR A 421 -12.94 -11.69 -6.29
C THR A 421 -14.16 -11.68 -5.38
N GLY A 422 -15.37 -11.73 -5.95
CA GLY A 422 -16.64 -11.67 -5.20
C GLY A 422 -16.89 -10.32 -4.51
N ASP A 423 -17.57 -10.33 -3.39
CA ASP A 423 -18.01 -9.14 -2.66
C ASP A 423 -17.08 -8.85 -1.46
N LEU A 424 -16.05 -8.04 -1.68
CA LEU A 424 -15.12 -7.66 -0.63
C LEU A 424 -15.61 -6.43 0.13
N THR A 425 -15.78 -6.56 1.43
CA THR A 425 -15.75 -5.42 2.36
C THR A 425 -14.36 -5.31 2.96
N LEU A 426 -13.72 -4.14 2.83
CA LEU A 426 -12.35 -3.96 3.34
C LEU A 426 -12.27 -4.27 4.83
N PRO A 427 -11.37 -5.16 5.25
CA PRO A 427 -11.21 -5.55 6.66
C PRO A 427 -10.58 -4.46 7.53
N GLY A 428 -10.20 -3.33 6.95
CA GLY A 428 -9.60 -2.18 7.60
C GLY A 428 -9.19 -1.13 6.56
N SER A 429 -8.47 -0.10 6.98
CA SER A 429 -7.89 0.88 6.06
C SER A 429 -6.74 0.25 5.27
N VAL A 430 -6.74 0.46 3.94
CA VAL A 430 -5.73 -0.11 3.04
C VAL A 430 -5.21 0.96 2.07
N THR A 431 -4.00 0.73 1.59
CA THR A 431 -3.37 1.57 0.56
C THR A 431 -2.96 0.69 -0.60
N LEU A 432 -3.41 1.02 -1.82
CA LEU A 432 -2.83 0.48 -3.03
C LEU A 432 -1.56 1.26 -3.36
N PRO A 433 -0.36 0.65 -3.29
CA PRO A 433 0.89 1.36 -3.51
C PRO A 433 1.07 1.86 -4.95
N GLU A 434 1.94 2.84 -5.13
CA GLU A 434 2.38 3.30 -6.45
C GLU A 434 2.99 2.14 -7.26
N GLY A 435 2.72 2.11 -8.57
CA GLY A 435 3.19 1.06 -9.47
C GLY A 435 2.40 -0.25 -9.40
N LYS A 436 1.44 -0.37 -8.47
CA LYS A 436 0.53 -1.53 -8.41
C LYS A 436 -0.79 -1.25 -9.11
N THR A 437 -1.40 -2.31 -9.64
CA THR A 437 -2.71 -2.25 -10.29
C THR A 437 -3.72 -3.09 -9.52
N LEU A 438 -4.98 -2.67 -9.49
CA LEU A 438 -6.10 -3.43 -8.93
C LEU A 438 -7.24 -3.48 -9.94
N ASP A 439 -7.66 -4.68 -10.31
CA ASP A 439 -8.83 -4.92 -11.15
C ASP A 439 -10.05 -5.28 -10.28
N ILE A 440 -11.15 -4.56 -10.49
CA ILE A 440 -12.47 -4.88 -9.93
C ILE A 440 -13.34 -5.31 -11.11
N PRO A 441 -13.38 -6.61 -11.43
CA PRO A 441 -14.06 -7.09 -12.63
C PRO A 441 -15.58 -7.04 -12.49
N GLU A 442 -16.26 -7.20 -13.63
CA GLU A 442 -17.71 -7.37 -13.66
C GLU A 442 -18.17 -8.53 -12.74
N GLY A 443 -19.21 -8.30 -11.95
CA GLY A 443 -19.72 -9.26 -10.97
C GLY A 443 -18.96 -9.27 -9.63
N ALA A 444 -17.91 -8.49 -9.47
CA ALA A 444 -17.25 -8.27 -8.19
C ALA A 444 -17.60 -6.91 -7.57
N SER A 445 -17.50 -6.79 -6.26
CA SER A 445 -17.70 -5.52 -5.56
C SER A 445 -16.62 -5.24 -4.52
N LEU A 446 -16.30 -3.96 -4.36
CA LEU A 446 -15.41 -3.45 -3.31
C LEU A 446 -16.19 -2.46 -2.44
N THR A 447 -16.35 -2.77 -1.16
CA THR A 447 -16.98 -1.89 -0.19
C THR A 447 -15.96 -1.32 0.77
N VAL A 448 -15.86 0.02 0.83
CA VAL A 448 -15.11 0.73 1.86
C VAL A 448 -16.08 0.99 3.01
N GLY A 449 -15.93 0.27 4.12
CA GLY A 449 -16.79 0.37 5.30
C GLY A 449 -16.62 1.69 6.06
N GLY A 450 -17.61 2.09 6.84
CA GLY A 450 -17.54 3.29 7.68
C GLY A 450 -16.33 3.26 8.63
N GLY A 451 -15.58 4.35 8.71
CA GLY A 451 -14.36 4.45 9.50
C GLY A 451 -13.09 3.95 8.78
N ASN A 452 -13.21 3.23 7.68
CA ASN A 452 -12.07 2.76 6.89
C ASN A 452 -11.71 3.74 5.78
N THR A 453 -10.45 3.74 5.38
CA THR A 453 -9.92 4.53 4.27
C THR A 453 -9.31 3.61 3.21
N PHE A 454 -9.69 3.80 1.96
CA PHE A 454 -8.98 3.25 0.80
C PHE A 454 -8.14 4.35 0.16
N THR A 455 -6.82 4.25 0.25
CA THR A 455 -5.89 5.19 -0.40
C THR A 455 -5.36 4.58 -1.69
N ASN A 456 -5.62 5.21 -2.83
CA ASN A 456 -5.12 4.78 -4.12
C ASN A 456 -3.93 5.63 -4.57
N ASN A 457 -2.72 5.05 -4.56
CA ASN A 457 -1.52 5.61 -5.18
C ASN A 457 -1.16 4.89 -6.50
N GLY A 458 -1.86 3.79 -6.81
CA GLY A 458 -1.63 2.96 -7.99
C GLY A 458 -2.68 3.21 -9.09
N ALA A 459 -2.99 2.17 -9.85
CA ALA A 459 -4.01 2.21 -10.89
C ALA A 459 -5.17 1.25 -10.56
N VAL A 460 -6.40 1.71 -10.60
CA VAL A 460 -7.59 0.90 -10.34
C VAL A 460 -8.45 0.83 -11.62
N SER A 461 -8.74 -0.38 -12.08
CA SER A 461 -9.71 -0.64 -13.16
C SER A 461 -11.04 -1.06 -12.53
N VAL A 462 -12.11 -0.36 -12.86
CA VAL A 462 -13.44 -0.59 -12.27
C VAL A 462 -14.43 -1.00 -13.35
N ASN A 463 -14.65 -2.30 -13.49
CA ASN A 463 -15.73 -2.87 -14.31
C ASN A 463 -16.87 -3.42 -13.44
N GLY A 464 -16.63 -3.60 -12.15
CA GLY A 464 -17.58 -4.04 -11.13
C GLY A 464 -18.20 -2.87 -10.36
N THR A 465 -18.48 -3.11 -9.08
CA THR A 465 -19.15 -2.13 -8.22
C THR A 465 -18.23 -1.64 -7.10
N ILE A 466 -18.25 -0.33 -6.83
CA ILE A 466 -17.62 0.26 -5.64
C ILE A 466 -18.69 0.90 -4.78
N THR A 467 -18.71 0.51 -3.49
CA THR A 467 -19.58 1.11 -2.46
C THR A 467 -18.69 1.84 -1.46
N ASN A 468 -18.82 3.16 -1.38
CA ASN A 468 -18.06 3.98 -0.44
C ASN A 468 -18.96 4.44 0.71
N ASN A 469 -18.80 3.80 1.87
CA ASN A 469 -19.42 4.19 3.15
C ASN A 469 -18.38 4.78 4.12
N GLY A 470 -17.10 4.80 3.71
CA GLY A 470 -15.96 5.33 4.46
C GLY A 470 -15.30 6.51 3.75
N THR A 471 -13.99 6.43 3.54
CA THR A 471 -13.20 7.44 2.82
C THR A 471 -12.43 6.80 1.68
N VAL A 472 -12.48 7.42 0.49
CA VAL A 472 -11.64 7.06 -0.65
C VAL A 472 -10.74 8.25 -0.97
N VAL A 473 -9.43 8.04 -0.96
CA VAL A 473 -8.41 9.04 -1.31
C VAL A 473 -7.72 8.58 -2.58
N CYS A 474 -7.80 9.36 -3.64
CA CYS A 474 -7.10 9.08 -4.90
C CYS A 474 -5.94 10.06 -5.07
N ASN A 475 -4.71 9.58 -4.93
CA ASN A 475 -3.50 10.29 -5.36
C ASN A 475 -3.16 9.95 -6.83
N SER A 476 -3.72 8.86 -7.33
CA SER A 476 -3.70 8.47 -8.74
C SER A 476 -5.13 8.23 -9.20
N HIS A 477 -5.52 8.88 -10.29
CA HIS A 477 -6.86 8.81 -10.86
C HIS A 477 -6.86 7.98 -12.14
N SER A 478 -7.95 7.27 -12.40
CA SER A 478 -8.12 6.46 -13.62
C SER A 478 -9.60 6.34 -14.01
N GLY A 479 -9.84 5.99 -15.26
CA GLY A 479 -11.18 5.83 -15.83
C GLY A 479 -11.78 7.13 -16.33
N GLY A 480 -13.03 7.07 -16.79
CA GLY A 480 -13.71 8.18 -17.43
C GLY A 480 -13.03 8.65 -18.74
N LYS A 481 -13.59 9.65 -19.35
CA LYS A 481 -13.01 10.34 -20.51
C LYS A 481 -13.24 11.83 -20.37
N ALA A 482 -12.19 12.62 -20.49
CA ALA A 482 -12.31 14.04 -20.59
C ALA A 482 -12.99 14.43 -21.92
N THR A 483 -13.68 15.53 -21.92
CA THR A 483 -14.23 16.16 -23.11
C THR A 483 -13.62 17.53 -23.32
N CYS A 484 -13.98 18.21 -24.38
CA CYS A 484 -13.56 19.58 -24.60
C CYS A 484 -14.13 20.57 -23.55
N LYS A 485 -15.09 20.13 -22.74
CA LYS A 485 -15.78 20.93 -21.72
C LYS A 485 -15.54 20.43 -20.30
N ASP A 486 -15.58 19.12 -20.10
CA ASP A 486 -15.53 18.51 -18.77
C ASP A 486 -14.29 17.62 -18.64
N GLN A 487 -13.65 17.69 -17.47
CA GLN A 487 -12.56 16.79 -17.11
C GLN A 487 -13.04 15.34 -17.01
N ALA A 488 -12.13 14.39 -17.13
CA ALA A 488 -12.43 13.00 -16.84
C ALA A 488 -12.89 12.83 -15.38
N ILE A 489 -13.89 12.00 -15.16
CA ILE A 489 -14.35 11.66 -13.81
C ILE A 489 -13.70 10.34 -13.40
N CYS A 490 -12.98 10.35 -12.30
CA CYS A 490 -12.33 9.15 -11.77
C CYS A 490 -13.38 8.07 -11.45
N ASP A 491 -13.18 6.86 -11.94
CA ASP A 491 -14.13 5.75 -11.71
C ASP A 491 -14.17 5.34 -10.24
N LEU A 492 -13.10 5.59 -9.49
CA LEU A 492 -12.98 5.21 -8.10
C LEU A 492 -13.54 6.27 -7.13
N CYS A 493 -13.03 7.49 -7.14
CA CYS A 493 -13.42 8.54 -6.18
C CYS A 493 -14.54 9.45 -6.68
N LYS A 494 -14.90 9.38 -7.97
CA LYS A 494 -15.91 10.20 -8.64
C LYS A 494 -15.56 11.70 -8.72
N GLU A 495 -14.30 12.06 -8.44
CA GLU A 495 -13.81 13.43 -8.59
C GLU A 495 -13.30 13.68 -10.00
N PRO A 496 -13.45 14.91 -10.52
CA PRO A 496 -12.86 15.31 -11.80
C PRO A 496 -11.35 15.38 -11.71
N TYR A 497 -10.64 14.99 -12.78
CA TYR A 497 -9.18 14.99 -12.82
C TYR A 497 -8.61 15.17 -14.22
N GLY A 498 -7.32 15.55 -14.29
CA GLY A 498 -6.60 15.74 -15.54
C GLY A 498 -7.01 16.99 -16.30
N ASP A 499 -6.54 17.11 -17.54
CA ASP A 499 -6.85 18.22 -18.44
C ASP A 499 -8.08 17.89 -19.28
N LEU A 500 -8.70 18.91 -19.87
CA LEU A 500 -9.76 18.73 -20.86
C LEU A 500 -9.18 18.09 -22.12
N ASP A 501 -9.94 17.17 -22.72
CA ASP A 501 -9.59 16.64 -24.04
C ASP A 501 -10.19 17.53 -25.12
N THR A 502 -9.38 18.46 -25.61
CA THR A 502 -9.77 19.44 -26.63
C THR A 502 -10.15 18.81 -27.96
N LYS A 503 -9.92 17.51 -28.15
CA LYS A 503 -10.29 16.76 -29.36
C LYS A 503 -11.55 15.91 -29.18
N ASN A 504 -11.97 15.67 -27.96
CA ASN A 504 -13.19 14.92 -27.68
C ASN A 504 -14.39 15.86 -27.55
N HIS A 505 -14.94 16.26 -28.70
CA HIS A 505 -16.07 17.19 -28.77
C HIS A 505 -17.39 16.48 -28.45
N ILE A 506 -18.20 17.13 -27.61
CA ILE A 506 -19.58 16.73 -27.34
C ILE A 506 -20.53 17.63 -28.11
N ASP A 507 -21.60 17.06 -28.65
CA ASP A 507 -22.66 17.80 -29.33
C ASP A 507 -22.16 18.65 -30.55
N LEU A 508 -21.28 18.06 -31.38
CA LEU A 508 -20.95 18.65 -32.70
C LEU A 508 -22.21 18.69 -33.56
N VAL A 509 -22.71 19.90 -33.81
CA VAL A 509 -23.88 20.12 -34.60
C VAL A 509 -23.48 20.61 -36.01
N LYS A 510 -23.85 19.87 -37.01
CA LYS A 510 -23.65 20.23 -38.41
C LYS A 510 -24.58 21.37 -38.85
N THR A 511 -24.04 22.39 -39.50
CA THR A 511 -24.76 23.38 -40.24
C THR A 511 -24.42 23.19 -41.72
N ASN A 512 -25.45 22.94 -42.55
CA ASN A 512 -25.24 22.76 -43.97
C ASN A 512 -24.87 24.07 -44.67
N ALA A 513 -24.12 23.97 -45.75
CA ALA A 513 -23.79 25.10 -46.60
C ALA A 513 -25.05 25.75 -47.17
N VAL A 514 -25.04 27.06 -47.24
CA VAL A 514 -26.05 27.88 -47.87
C VAL A 514 -25.33 28.85 -48.81
N ASP A 515 -25.68 28.83 -50.09
CA ASP A 515 -25.07 29.71 -51.05
C ASP A 515 -25.40 31.18 -50.75
N ALA A 516 -24.43 32.05 -50.94
CA ALA A 516 -24.67 33.49 -50.88
C ALA A 516 -25.49 33.95 -52.07
N THR A 517 -26.37 34.89 -51.88
CA THR A 517 -27.15 35.55 -52.93
C THR A 517 -26.84 37.05 -52.92
N VAL A 518 -27.45 37.80 -53.85
CA VAL A 518 -27.36 39.26 -53.86
C VAL A 518 -28.21 39.90 -52.74
N GLU A 519 -29.07 39.11 -52.04
CA GLU A 519 -29.95 39.56 -50.98
C GLU A 519 -29.39 39.15 -49.56
N HIS A 520 -28.69 38.02 -49.49
CA HIS A 520 -28.28 37.45 -48.23
C HIS A 520 -26.86 36.88 -48.30
N THR A 521 -26.15 37.00 -47.22
CA THR A 521 -24.90 36.22 -46.98
C THR A 521 -25.21 34.75 -46.95
N GLY A 522 -24.31 33.92 -47.45
CA GLY A 522 -24.36 32.48 -47.31
C GLY A 522 -23.46 32.00 -46.14
N ASN A 523 -23.35 30.70 -46.04
CA ASN A 523 -22.39 30.06 -45.16
C ASN A 523 -21.79 28.80 -45.82
N THR A 524 -20.54 28.50 -45.46
CA THR A 524 -19.94 27.21 -45.76
C THR A 524 -20.57 26.13 -44.89
N GLU A 525 -20.39 24.86 -45.21
CA GLU A 525 -20.70 23.78 -44.31
C GLU A 525 -19.72 23.83 -43.13
N TYR A 526 -20.24 23.73 -41.89
CA TYR A 526 -19.44 23.74 -40.70
C TYR A 526 -20.10 22.95 -39.57
N TRP A 527 -19.30 22.61 -38.54
CA TRP A 527 -19.75 21.97 -37.30
C TRP A 527 -19.47 22.91 -36.13
N TYR A 528 -20.44 23.05 -35.25
CA TYR A 528 -20.32 23.86 -34.04
C TYR A 528 -20.39 22.97 -32.80
N CYS A 529 -19.39 23.08 -31.92
CA CYS A 529 -19.39 22.40 -30.62
C CYS A 529 -19.92 23.33 -29.54
N SER A 530 -21.05 22.98 -28.92
CA SER A 530 -21.63 23.76 -27.85
C SER A 530 -20.83 23.64 -26.52
N GLY A 531 -19.96 22.62 -26.39
CA GLY A 531 -19.14 22.40 -25.25
C GLY A 531 -17.97 23.37 -25.11
N CYS A 532 -17.17 23.53 -26.18
CA CYS A 532 -16.04 24.45 -26.23
C CYS A 532 -16.33 25.77 -26.99
N GLU A 533 -17.56 25.93 -27.54
CA GLU A 533 -18.01 27.11 -28.26
C GLU A 533 -17.18 27.41 -29.54
N LYS A 534 -16.66 26.35 -30.18
CA LYS A 534 -15.80 26.45 -31.38
C LYS A 534 -16.48 25.94 -32.63
N TYR A 535 -15.99 26.44 -33.78
CA TYR A 535 -16.43 26.06 -35.09
C TYR A 535 -15.38 25.21 -35.79
N PHE A 536 -15.82 24.23 -36.61
CA PHE A 536 -14.94 23.28 -37.29
C PHE A 536 -15.36 23.09 -38.74
N ALA A 537 -14.38 22.86 -39.58
CA ALA A 537 -14.59 22.62 -41.02
C ALA A 537 -14.93 21.14 -41.32
N ASP A 538 -14.85 20.25 -40.34
CA ASP A 538 -15.04 18.81 -40.51
C ASP A 538 -15.87 18.19 -39.38
N GLU A 539 -16.45 17.03 -39.66
CA GLU A 539 -17.30 16.25 -38.76
C GLU A 539 -16.55 15.72 -37.53
N GLN A 540 -15.25 15.60 -37.60
CA GLN A 540 -14.40 15.08 -36.51
C GLN A 540 -14.01 16.18 -35.52
N GLY A 541 -14.16 17.46 -35.89
CA GLY A 541 -13.76 18.58 -35.08
C GLY A 541 -12.23 18.76 -34.99
N GLU A 542 -11.51 18.34 -36.03
CA GLU A 542 -10.06 18.44 -36.08
C GLU A 542 -9.54 19.77 -36.61
N ASN A 543 -10.30 20.38 -37.54
CA ASN A 543 -9.93 21.62 -38.20
C ASN A 543 -10.76 22.79 -37.66
N GLU A 544 -10.24 23.43 -36.62
CA GLU A 544 -10.87 24.62 -36.03
C GLU A 544 -10.84 25.80 -36.99
N ILE A 545 -11.97 26.47 -37.14
CA ILE A 545 -12.15 27.68 -37.95
C ILE A 545 -12.78 28.78 -37.09
N THR A 546 -12.70 30.02 -37.54
CA THR A 546 -13.41 31.11 -36.87
C THR A 546 -14.87 31.16 -37.35
N LYS A 547 -15.72 31.83 -36.60
CA LYS A 547 -17.11 32.08 -37.04
C LYS A 547 -17.16 32.86 -38.34
N GLU A 548 -16.25 33.78 -38.52
CA GLU A 548 -16.10 34.62 -39.70
C GLU A 548 -15.78 33.78 -40.96
N ASP A 549 -14.98 32.70 -40.79
CA ASP A 549 -14.65 31.80 -41.90
C ASP A 549 -15.87 31.00 -42.41
N THR A 550 -16.93 30.90 -41.62
CA THR A 550 -18.15 30.23 -42.01
C THR A 550 -19.03 31.08 -42.91
N VAL A 551 -18.80 32.39 -42.95
CA VAL A 551 -19.70 33.34 -43.64
C VAL A 551 -19.26 33.54 -45.11
N LEU A 552 -20.13 33.25 -46.03
CA LEU A 552 -19.97 33.64 -47.43
C LEU A 552 -20.53 35.05 -47.63
N PRO A 553 -19.71 36.00 -48.08
CA PRO A 553 -20.18 37.37 -48.29
C PRO A 553 -21.27 37.40 -49.34
N GLN A 554 -22.21 38.36 -49.22
CA GLN A 554 -23.27 38.61 -50.21
C GLN A 554 -22.66 38.84 -51.58
N LEU A 555 -23.28 38.29 -52.60
CA LEU A 555 -22.83 38.47 -53.99
C LEU A 555 -23.03 39.91 -54.47
N ALA A 556 -22.08 40.38 -55.24
CA ALA A 556 -22.24 41.68 -55.91
C ALA A 556 -23.31 41.61 -56.97
N PRO A 557 -24.12 42.66 -57.11
CA PRO A 557 -25.09 42.70 -58.16
C PRO A 557 -24.47 42.72 -59.61
N GLU A 558 -25.14 42.03 -60.53
CA GLU A 558 -24.72 41.95 -61.93
C GLU A 558 -25.85 42.36 -62.87
N ILE A 559 -25.50 42.80 -64.08
CA ILE A 559 -26.47 43.00 -65.15
C ILE A 559 -26.72 41.65 -65.81
N ILE A 560 -27.96 41.14 -65.67
CA ILE A 560 -28.38 39.82 -66.19
C ILE A 560 -29.05 39.90 -67.54
N GLU A 561 -29.51 41.14 -68.00
CA GLU A 561 -30.10 41.39 -69.32
C GLU A 561 -29.68 42.79 -69.78
N GLY A 562 -29.46 42.92 -71.06
CA GLY A 562 -29.12 44.21 -71.69
C GLY A 562 -27.62 44.50 -71.80
N THR A 563 -26.74 43.55 -71.31
CA THR A 563 -25.29 43.67 -71.45
C THR A 563 -24.87 43.87 -72.91
N ASN A 564 -24.00 44.89 -73.18
CA ASN A 564 -23.56 45.30 -74.50
C ASN A 564 -24.74 45.69 -75.43
N GLY A 565 -25.83 46.21 -74.90
CA GLY A 565 -27.00 46.70 -75.59
C GLY A 565 -26.62 47.73 -76.67
N LYS A 566 -27.34 47.77 -77.81
CA LYS A 566 -27.09 48.71 -78.88
C LYS A 566 -28.31 49.57 -79.09
N TRP A 567 -28.08 50.85 -79.21
CA TRP A 567 -29.13 51.79 -79.50
C TRP A 567 -28.70 52.72 -80.64
N THR A 568 -29.59 53.05 -81.55
CA THR A 568 -29.26 53.92 -82.74
C THR A 568 -29.71 55.32 -82.45
N LEU A 569 -28.82 56.33 -82.67
CA LEU A 569 -29.10 57.75 -82.50
C LEU A 569 -30.35 58.16 -83.27
N GLY A 570 -31.27 58.89 -82.58
CA GLY A 570 -32.58 59.24 -83.14
C GLY A 570 -33.67 58.18 -83.02
N GLY A 571 -33.39 57.04 -82.40
CA GLY A 571 -34.35 56.00 -82.04
C GLY A 571 -35.42 56.54 -81.09
N LYS A 572 -36.56 55.83 -81.04
CA LYS A 572 -37.71 56.18 -80.19
C LYS A 572 -37.97 55.13 -79.09
N ASP A 573 -37.26 54.00 -79.16
CA ASP A 573 -37.41 52.90 -78.17
C ASP A 573 -36.52 53.13 -76.93
N THR A 574 -36.91 52.59 -75.82
CA THR A 574 -36.07 52.58 -74.64
C THR A 574 -34.95 51.53 -74.75
N LEU A 575 -33.81 51.70 -74.02
CA LEU A 575 -32.78 50.69 -73.87
C LEU A 575 -32.89 50.07 -72.52
N ARG A 576 -33.21 48.77 -72.46
CA ARG A 576 -33.50 48.01 -71.25
C ARG A 576 -32.27 47.29 -70.71
N PHE A 577 -32.12 47.39 -69.42
CA PHE A 577 -31.12 46.66 -68.61
C PHE A 577 -31.80 46.04 -67.36
N VAL A 578 -31.39 44.87 -67.00
CA VAL A 578 -31.89 44.19 -65.76
C VAL A 578 -30.73 43.83 -64.87
N SER A 579 -30.74 44.33 -63.66
CA SER A 579 -29.85 43.92 -62.63
C SER A 579 -30.53 42.83 -61.75
N ASN A 580 -29.75 41.81 -61.25
CA ASN A 580 -30.25 40.81 -60.33
C ASN A 580 -30.43 41.35 -58.91
N ALA A 581 -30.11 42.62 -58.64
CA ALA A 581 -30.43 43.25 -57.36
C ALA A 581 -31.96 43.45 -57.20
N PRO A 582 -32.51 43.28 -55.98
CA PRO A 582 -33.91 43.57 -55.71
C PRO A 582 -34.27 45.04 -56.05
N TYR A 583 -35.45 45.24 -56.56
CA TYR A 583 -35.97 46.59 -56.84
C TYR A 583 -36.00 47.46 -55.55
N ALA A 584 -36.30 46.89 -54.41
CA ALA A 584 -36.35 47.62 -53.17
C ALA A 584 -34.98 48.22 -52.72
N ASP A 585 -33.88 47.65 -53.27
CA ASP A 585 -32.53 48.08 -53.00
C ASP A 585 -32.00 49.12 -53.99
N PHE A 586 -32.73 49.42 -55.03
CA PHE A 586 -32.34 50.37 -56.08
C PHE A 586 -32.07 51.76 -55.48
N ARG A 587 -30.99 52.41 -55.94
CA ARG A 587 -30.59 53.79 -55.53
C ARG A 587 -30.53 54.77 -56.66
N SER A 588 -29.81 54.41 -57.77
CA SER A 588 -29.58 55.33 -58.84
C SER A 588 -29.07 54.62 -60.09
N VAL A 589 -29.14 55.31 -61.20
CA VAL A 589 -28.51 54.95 -62.50
C VAL A 589 -27.45 55.98 -62.83
N SER A 590 -26.26 55.54 -63.23
CA SER A 590 -25.26 56.42 -63.80
C SER A 590 -24.84 55.96 -65.20
N VAL A 591 -24.55 56.92 -66.07
CA VAL A 591 -23.99 56.71 -67.43
C VAL A 591 -22.65 57.46 -67.46
N ASP A 592 -21.59 56.81 -67.89
CA ASP A 592 -20.21 57.32 -67.95
C ASP A 592 -19.76 58.00 -66.62
N GLY A 593 -20.12 57.37 -65.48
CA GLY A 593 -19.79 57.87 -64.17
C GLY A 593 -20.68 59.03 -63.68
N THR A 594 -21.61 59.52 -64.46
CA THR A 594 -22.52 60.61 -64.07
C THR A 594 -23.91 60.06 -63.74
N VAL A 595 -24.37 60.30 -62.47
CA VAL A 595 -25.73 59.95 -62.09
C VAL A 595 -26.72 60.71 -62.88
N ILE A 596 -27.65 59.99 -63.59
CA ILE A 596 -28.69 60.61 -64.42
C ILE A 596 -29.96 60.81 -63.60
N GLY A 597 -30.70 61.86 -63.89
CA GLY A 597 -31.97 62.20 -63.23
C GLY A 597 -33.05 61.14 -63.53
N ALA A 598 -33.94 60.92 -62.56
CA ALA A 598 -35.00 59.90 -62.63
C ALA A 598 -35.98 60.09 -63.77
N GLU A 599 -36.08 61.28 -64.29
CA GLU A 599 -36.86 61.61 -65.52
C GLU A 599 -36.32 60.90 -66.77
N ASN A 600 -35.02 60.51 -66.77
CA ASN A 600 -34.31 59.97 -67.95
C ASN A 600 -34.39 58.43 -68.04
N TYR A 601 -35.00 57.78 -67.10
CA TYR A 601 -35.20 56.32 -67.12
C TYR A 601 -36.50 55.94 -66.43
N THR A 602 -36.92 54.70 -66.58
CA THR A 602 -37.95 54.08 -65.77
C THR A 602 -37.34 52.90 -65.00
N VAL A 603 -37.85 52.67 -63.81
CA VAL A 603 -37.48 51.50 -63.01
C VAL A 603 -38.74 50.73 -62.60
N SER A 604 -38.72 49.42 -62.71
CA SER A 604 -39.85 48.56 -62.37
C SER A 604 -39.45 47.41 -61.45
N GLU A 605 -40.49 46.86 -60.75
CA GLU A 605 -40.35 45.77 -59.78
C GLU A 605 -39.92 44.42 -60.38
N GLY A 606 -39.37 43.57 -59.55
CA GLY A 606 -38.74 42.28 -59.85
C GLY A 606 -37.24 42.38 -59.54
N SER A 607 -36.40 41.75 -60.38
CA SER A 607 -35.01 42.17 -60.47
C SER A 607 -35.04 43.63 -60.99
N THR A 608 -34.12 44.46 -60.52
CA THR A 608 -34.15 45.89 -60.84
C THR A 608 -34.10 46.07 -62.39
N VAL A 609 -35.24 46.43 -63.00
CA VAL A 609 -35.35 46.68 -64.47
C VAL A 609 -35.21 48.17 -64.69
N VAL A 610 -34.20 48.58 -65.43
CA VAL A 610 -33.97 49.99 -65.84
C VAL A 610 -34.11 50.10 -67.29
N GLU A 611 -34.96 51.01 -67.74
CA GLU A 611 -35.10 51.37 -69.15
C GLU A 611 -34.67 52.82 -69.34
N LEU A 612 -33.55 53.03 -70.05
CA LEU A 612 -33.09 54.36 -70.42
C LEU A 612 -34.01 54.92 -71.53
N LYS A 613 -34.47 56.13 -71.30
CA LYS A 613 -35.41 56.79 -72.29
C LYS A 613 -34.64 57.39 -73.44
N PRO A 614 -35.35 57.55 -74.61
CA PRO A 614 -34.76 58.17 -75.83
C PRO A 614 -34.22 59.58 -75.58
N GLU A 615 -34.77 60.29 -74.61
CA GLU A 615 -34.35 61.65 -74.27
C GLU A 615 -32.92 61.68 -73.81
N ILE A 616 -32.51 60.82 -72.94
CA ILE A 616 -31.09 60.74 -72.45
C ILE A 616 -30.21 60.10 -73.51
N LEU A 617 -30.67 59.02 -74.16
CA LEU A 617 -29.87 58.29 -75.15
C LEU A 617 -29.49 59.15 -76.35
N ASN A 618 -30.33 60.11 -76.72
CA ASN A 618 -30.06 61.07 -77.79
C ASN A 618 -29.06 62.17 -77.39
N THR A 619 -28.75 62.34 -76.12
CA THR A 619 -27.74 63.29 -75.69
C THR A 619 -26.32 62.70 -75.67
N LEU A 620 -26.22 61.37 -75.74
CA LEU A 620 -24.95 60.67 -75.71
C LEU A 620 -24.26 60.74 -77.08
N VAL A 621 -22.94 60.74 -77.10
CA VAL A 621 -22.16 60.66 -78.34
C VAL A 621 -22.20 59.21 -78.89
N THR A 622 -21.92 59.04 -80.15
CA THR A 622 -21.81 57.70 -80.72
C THR A 622 -20.54 57.02 -80.19
N GLY A 623 -20.69 55.78 -79.74
CA GLY A 623 -19.61 55.02 -79.11
C GLY A 623 -20.08 54.14 -77.95
N GLU A 624 -19.14 53.57 -77.20
CA GLU A 624 -19.44 52.77 -76.01
C GLU A 624 -19.64 53.67 -74.79
N HIS A 625 -20.64 53.34 -73.96
CA HIS A 625 -21.00 54.01 -72.72
C HIS A 625 -21.05 53.02 -71.59
N ALA A 626 -20.57 53.41 -70.44
CA ALA A 626 -20.62 52.61 -69.24
C ALA A 626 -21.94 52.91 -68.51
N LEU A 627 -22.71 51.86 -68.14
CA LEU A 627 -23.88 51.94 -67.31
C LEU A 627 -23.60 51.33 -65.96
N VAL A 628 -24.01 52.01 -64.90
CA VAL A 628 -24.01 51.45 -63.50
C VAL A 628 -25.41 51.61 -62.93
N ILE A 629 -25.99 50.51 -62.51
CA ILE A 629 -27.18 50.45 -61.65
C ILE A 629 -26.72 50.27 -60.21
N SER A 630 -26.84 51.27 -59.40
CA SER A 630 -26.41 51.24 -57.96
C SER A 630 -27.57 50.80 -57.12
N SER A 631 -27.28 49.89 -56.22
CA SER A 631 -28.20 49.40 -55.18
C SER A 631 -27.54 49.44 -53.79
N THR A 632 -28.29 49.08 -52.71
CA THR A 632 -27.73 48.91 -51.36
C THR A 632 -26.78 47.73 -51.31
N ALA A 633 -26.97 46.72 -52.15
CA ALA A 633 -26.11 45.54 -52.22
C ALA A 633 -24.83 45.76 -53.04
N GLY A 634 -24.71 46.89 -53.73
CA GLY A 634 -23.57 47.23 -54.60
C GLY A 634 -23.99 47.73 -56.02
N ASP A 635 -23.00 47.80 -56.86
CA ASP A 635 -23.15 48.33 -58.22
C ASP A 635 -23.14 47.19 -59.24
N ALA A 636 -24.19 47.10 -60.04
CA ALA A 636 -24.23 46.28 -61.29
C ALA A 636 -23.74 47.12 -62.46
N LYS A 637 -22.74 46.68 -63.22
CA LYS A 637 -22.05 47.46 -64.28
C LYS A 637 -22.12 46.75 -65.61
N THR A 638 -22.34 47.52 -66.64
CA THR A 638 -22.26 47.03 -68.02
C THR A 638 -21.88 48.17 -68.99
N GLN A 639 -21.71 47.81 -70.21
CA GLN A 639 -21.54 48.77 -71.32
C GLN A 639 -22.69 48.63 -72.31
N PHE A 640 -22.95 49.70 -73.03
CA PHE A 640 -23.85 49.73 -74.18
C PHE A 640 -23.30 50.66 -75.28
N THR A 641 -23.75 50.48 -76.52
CA THR A 641 -23.23 51.23 -77.66
C THR A 641 -24.29 52.08 -78.26
N VAL A 642 -24.03 53.37 -78.46
CA VAL A 642 -24.85 54.28 -79.27
C VAL A 642 -24.29 54.28 -80.69
N LEU A 643 -25.10 53.81 -81.63
CA LEU A 643 -24.74 53.71 -83.02
C LEU A 643 -25.15 54.99 -83.83
N ALA A 644 -24.35 55.34 -84.79
CA ALA A 644 -24.73 56.45 -85.75
C ALA A 644 -25.93 56.07 -86.67
N VAL A 645 -26.71 57.04 -87.04
CA VAL A 645 -27.80 56.86 -88.07
C VAL A 645 -27.16 56.30 -89.30
N PRO A 646 -27.68 55.24 -89.91
CA PRO A 646 -27.15 54.70 -91.17
C PRO A 646 -27.38 55.70 -92.34
N THR A 647 -26.31 56.18 -92.93
CA THR A 647 -26.38 57.00 -94.14
C THR A 647 -26.70 56.08 -95.33
N ALA A 648 -27.80 56.33 -96.06
CA ALA A 648 -28.18 55.56 -97.24
C ALA A 648 -27.10 55.61 -98.34
N THR A 649 -26.55 54.48 -98.70
CA THR A 649 -25.62 54.32 -99.82
C THR A 649 -26.42 54.02 -101.11
N PRO A 650 -26.18 54.69 -102.27
CA PRO A 650 -26.91 54.46 -103.50
C PRO A 650 -26.63 53.10 -104.13
N THR A 651 -27.71 52.51 -104.67
CA THR A 651 -27.79 51.24 -105.37
C THR A 651 -26.89 51.21 -106.64
N ALA A 652 -26.00 50.22 -106.71
CA ALA A 652 -25.32 49.86 -107.95
C ALA A 652 -25.92 48.57 -108.56
N THR A 653 -26.29 48.61 -109.80
CA THR A 653 -26.95 47.64 -110.69
C THR A 653 -26.15 46.35 -110.91
N PRO A 654 -26.78 45.21 -111.17
CA PRO A 654 -26.18 43.89 -111.13
C PRO A 654 -25.42 43.52 -112.40
N THR A 655 -24.39 42.81 -112.35
CA THR A 655 -23.78 42.10 -113.49
C THR A 655 -23.54 40.62 -113.11
N ALA A 656 -23.93 39.81 -114.09
CA ALA A 656 -24.15 38.38 -114.11
C ALA A 656 -23.03 37.46 -113.54
N ALA A 657 -23.50 36.31 -113.17
CA ALA A 657 -22.71 35.12 -112.86
C ALA A 657 -21.90 34.58 -114.07
N PRO A 658 -20.90 33.72 -113.80
CA PRO A 658 -21.11 32.31 -114.01
C PRO A 658 -20.56 31.35 -112.93
N SER A 659 -21.36 30.40 -112.72
CA SER A 659 -21.27 28.94 -112.84
C SER A 659 -19.93 28.23 -112.42
N ALA A 660 -20.08 27.28 -111.66
CA ALA A 660 -19.61 25.89 -111.60
C ALA A 660 -18.99 25.43 -110.30
N SER A 661 -19.72 24.65 -109.71
CA SER A 661 -19.55 23.37 -109.03
C SER A 661 -18.20 22.65 -109.31
N PRO A 662 -17.79 21.60 -108.55
CA PRO A 662 -18.33 21.00 -107.28
C PRO A 662 -17.27 20.44 -106.35
N THR A 663 -17.74 19.90 -105.22
CA THR A 663 -17.29 18.66 -104.55
C THR A 663 -16.09 18.75 -103.66
N ALA A 664 -16.34 18.58 -102.38
CA ALA A 664 -15.92 17.41 -101.62
C ALA A 664 -16.41 17.50 -100.12
N VAL A 665 -17.22 16.53 -99.85
CA VAL A 665 -17.43 16.10 -98.47
C VAL A 665 -16.21 15.25 -98.05
N PRO A 666 -15.69 15.38 -96.94
CA PRO A 666 -15.80 14.27 -95.97
C PRO A 666 -15.96 14.73 -94.52
N THR A 667 -16.84 14.04 -93.92
CA THR A 667 -16.71 12.91 -92.97
C THR A 667 -16.41 13.28 -91.55
N ALA A 668 -17.49 13.16 -90.83
CA ALA A 668 -17.66 12.57 -89.53
C ALA A 668 -16.57 12.68 -88.46
N THR A 669 -17.02 13.25 -87.42
CA THR A 669 -16.76 13.05 -85.99
C THR A 669 -16.28 11.66 -85.59
N PRO A 670 -15.49 11.49 -84.52
CA PRO A 670 -16.09 10.71 -83.42
C PRO A 670 -16.09 11.40 -82.07
N THR A 671 -17.23 11.30 -81.46
CA THR A 671 -17.55 11.44 -80.06
C THR A 671 -16.70 10.47 -79.22
N ALA A 672 -15.98 10.95 -78.25
CA ALA A 672 -15.37 10.10 -77.22
C ALA A 672 -16.34 9.96 -76.05
N THR A 673 -16.74 8.74 -75.79
CA THR A 673 -17.48 8.27 -74.61
C THR A 673 -16.53 8.21 -73.42
N PRO A 674 -16.88 8.61 -72.21
CA PRO A 674 -16.05 8.42 -71.02
C PRO A 674 -16.10 6.95 -70.61
N THR A 675 -14.91 6.36 -70.50
CA THR A 675 -14.69 5.01 -70.00
C THR A 675 -14.70 4.99 -68.49
N ALA A 676 -15.36 3.97 -67.93
CA ALA A 676 -15.51 3.67 -66.54
C ALA A 676 -14.17 3.48 -65.80
N THR A 677 -14.16 3.95 -64.57
CA THR A 677 -13.13 3.77 -63.54
C THR A 677 -12.99 2.28 -63.16
N PRO A 678 -11.80 1.68 -63.10
CA PRO A 678 -11.64 0.39 -62.46
C PRO A 678 -11.51 0.53 -60.96
N SER A 679 -12.31 -0.25 -60.26
CA SER A 679 -12.24 -0.54 -58.82
C SER A 679 -10.88 -1.12 -58.46
N ALA A 680 -10.14 -0.51 -57.55
CA ALA A 680 -8.91 -1.06 -57.00
C ALA A 680 -9.24 -1.99 -55.83
N SER A 681 -8.81 -3.23 -55.95
CA SER A 681 -8.76 -4.25 -54.87
C SER A 681 -7.74 -3.88 -53.79
N PRO A 682 -7.96 -4.19 -52.51
CA PRO A 682 -7.05 -3.79 -51.46
C PRO A 682 -5.76 -4.61 -51.50
N THR A 683 -4.63 -3.94 -51.56
CA THR A 683 -3.29 -4.50 -51.46
C THR A 683 -2.94 -4.66 -49.97
N ALA A 684 -2.41 -5.82 -49.61
CA ALA A 684 -2.01 -6.23 -48.29
C ALA A 684 -1.03 -5.25 -47.61
N ALA A 685 -1.16 -5.12 -46.31
CA ALA A 685 -0.29 -4.34 -45.46
C ALA A 685 1.17 -4.84 -45.52
N PRO A 686 2.16 -3.96 -45.47
CA PRO A 686 3.54 -4.37 -45.36
C PRO A 686 3.86 -4.89 -43.95
N THR A 687 4.42 -6.07 -43.92
CA THR A 687 5.01 -6.71 -42.73
C THR A 687 6.15 -5.83 -42.18
N ALA A 688 6.06 -5.45 -40.91
CA ALA A 688 7.10 -4.70 -40.22
C ALA A 688 8.39 -5.54 -40.13
N THR A 689 9.45 -4.99 -40.68
CA THR A 689 10.81 -5.52 -40.50
C THR A 689 11.27 -5.23 -39.07
N PRO A 690 11.84 -6.18 -38.31
CA PRO A 690 12.29 -5.91 -36.97
C PRO A 690 13.50 -4.95 -36.97
N THR A 691 13.34 -3.85 -36.29
CA THR A 691 14.40 -2.88 -36.05
C THR A 691 15.41 -3.47 -35.08
N VAL A 692 16.64 -3.60 -35.52
CA VAL A 692 17.77 -4.07 -34.72
C VAL A 692 18.06 -3.03 -33.62
N LYS A 693 17.98 -3.48 -32.36
CA LYS A 693 18.38 -2.72 -31.16
C LYS A 693 19.87 -2.33 -31.27
N PRO A 694 20.27 -1.10 -31.05
CA PRO A 694 21.69 -0.76 -31.00
C PRO A 694 22.39 -1.47 -29.85
N THR A 695 23.43 -2.22 -30.16
CA THR A 695 24.36 -2.83 -29.23
C THR A 695 25.12 -1.73 -28.50
N ALA A 696 25.02 -1.72 -27.17
CA ALA A 696 25.80 -0.83 -26.34
C ALA A 696 27.30 -1.17 -26.47
N THR A 697 28.10 -0.18 -26.74
CA THR A 697 29.56 -0.25 -26.76
C THR A 697 30.07 -0.55 -25.35
N PRO A 698 30.94 -1.56 -25.14
CA PRO A 698 31.46 -1.85 -23.81
C PRO A 698 32.40 -0.74 -23.33
N THR A 699 32.12 -0.23 -22.13
CA THR A 699 33.01 0.66 -21.39
C THR A 699 34.26 -0.11 -21.00
N PRO A 700 35.52 0.44 -21.15
CA PRO A 700 36.71 -0.27 -20.78
C PRO A 700 36.81 -0.45 -19.26
N ALA A 701 37.17 -1.67 -18.82
CA ALA A 701 37.45 -2.03 -17.44
C ALA A 701 38.60 -1.21 -16.83
N PRO A 702 38.55 -0.89 -15.53
CA PRO A 702 39.66 -0.24 -14.86
C PRO A 702 40.88 -1.16 -14.78
N LYS A 703 42.08 -0.60 -15.00
CA LYS A 703 43.37 -1.28 -14.90
C LYS A 703 43.60 -1.78 -13.47
N ALA A 704 44.02 -3.02 -13.34
CA ALA A 704 44.41 -3.65 -12.08
C ALA A 704 45.67 -2.96 -11.47
N ASP A 705 45.62 -2.73 -10.15
CA ASP A 705 46.73 -2.30 -9.30
C ASP A 705 47.70 -3.47 -9.11
N PRO A 706 49.00 -3.28 -9.29
CA PRO A 706 50.00 -4.37 -9.26
C PRO A 706 50.38 -4.85 -7.85
N ASN A 707 49.78 -4.37 -6.77
CA ASN A 707 50.23 -4.66 -5.40
C ASN A 707 49.33 -5.52 -4.54
N ASN A 708 48.38 -6.29 -5.12
CA ASN A 708 47.55 -7.18 -4.31
C ASN A 708 47.91 -8.67 -4.58
N PRO A 709 48.32 -9.45 -3.56
CA PRO A 709 48.71 -10.84 -3.75
C PRO A 709 47.53 -11.71 -4.11
N LYS A 710 47.69 -12.50 -5.16
CA LYS A 710 46.72 -13.53 -5.64
C LYS A 710 46.53 -14.61 -4.58
N THR A 711 45.37 -14.72 -4.01
CA THR A 711 44.88 -15.99 -3.41
C THR A 711 44.07 -16.74 -4.44
N GLY A 712 44.41 -18.02 -4.57
CA GLY A 712 43.99 -18.87 -5.68
C GLY A 712 42.48 -19.19 -5.67
N SER A 713 41.94 -19.20 -6.87
CA SER A 713 40.61 -19.70 -7.16
C SER A 713 40.58 -21.22 -6.92
N SER A 714 39.67 -21.69 -6.09
CA SER A 714 39.16 -23.06 -6.17
C SER A 714 37.66 -23.02 -6.49
N ASN A 715 37.33 -23.48 -7.68
CA ASN A 715 35.98 -23.78 -8.10
C ASN A 715 35.39 -24.86 -7.18
N LEU A 716 34.39 -24.51 -6.37
CA LEU A 716 33.42 -25.47 -5.83
C LEU A 716 32.05 -24.80 -5.80
N PRO A 717 31.18 -25.12 -6.74
CA PRO A 717 29.78 -24.77 -6.61
C PRO A 717 29.04 -25.89 -5.88
N VAL A 718 28.06 -25.48 -5.05
CA VAL A 718 26.90 -26.28 -4.68
C VAL A 718 27.15 -27.48 -3.72
N VAL A 719 27.35 -27.19 -2.45
CA VAL A 719 27.07 -28.16 -1.37
C VAL A 719 26.49 -27.53 -0.09
N PHE A 720 26.28 -26.22 -0.01
CA PHE A 720 25.76 -25.61 1.22
C PHE A 720 24.23 -25.57 1.39
N GLY A 721 23.44 -25.89 0.36
CA GLY A 721 21.98 -26.02 0.48
C GLY A 721 21.49 -27.28 1.19
N SER A 722 22.34 -28.30 1.36
CA SER A 722 21.95 -29.58 1.97
C SER A 722 22.40 -29.76 3.43
N ALA A 723 23.28 -28.91 3.95
CA ALA A 723 23.76 -29.04 5.35
C ALA A 723 22.79 -28.42 6.37
N ALA A 724 22.09 -27.34 6.01
CA ALA A 724 21.06 -26.74 6.87
C ALA A 724 19.82 -27.65 7.01
N LEU A 725 19.48 -28.39 5.94
CA LEU A 725 18.40 -29.38 5.98
C LEU A 725 18.75 -30.62 6.82
N VAL A 726 20.04 -30.94 6.97
CA VAL A 726 20.50 -32.08 7.77
C VAL A 726 20.53 -31.78 9.26
N LEU A 727 20.74 -30.51 9.65
CA LEU A 727 20.74 -30.14 11.08
C LEU A 727 19.31 -29.95 11.64
N SER A 728 18.38 -29.42 10.85
CA SER A 728 16.95 -29.41 11.20
C SER A 728 16.35 -30.84 11.15
N GLY A 729 16.79 -31.67 10.23
CA GLY A 729 16.44 -33.09 10.15
C GLY A 729 17.05 -33.97 11.25
N GLY A 730 18.18 -33.56 11.85
CA GLY A 730 18.82 -34.26 12.95
C GLY A 730 18.03 -34.16 14.25
N ALA A 731 17.46 -33.03 14.55
CA ALA A 731 16.56 -32.86 15.69
C ALA A 731 15.24 -33.62 15.49
N LEU A 732 14.71 -33.64 14.27
CA LEU A 732 13.52 -34.42 13.93
C LEU A 732 13.77 -35.93 14.00
N ALA A 733 14.96 -36.40 13.57
CA ALA A 733 15.34 -37.81 13.67
C ALA A 733 15.53 -38.26 15.13
N ALA A 734 16.07 -37.39 16.01
CA ALA A 734 16.21 -37.68 17.43
C ALA A 734 14.85 -37.79 18.11
N VAL A 735 13.89 -36.92 17.77
CA VAL A 735 12.52 -36.96 18.30
C VAL A 735 11.74 -38.16 17.79
N LEU A 736 11.90 -38.54 16.52
CA LEU A 736 11.26 -39.76 15.96
C LEU A 736 11.83 -41.05 16.54
N ILE A 737 13.14 -41.13 16.78
CA ILE A 737 13.78 -42.27 17.42
C ILE A 737 13.37 -42.36 18.90
N TYR A 738 13.20 -41.24 19.59
CA TYR A 738 12.71 -41.19 20.97
C TYR A 738 11.22 -41.58 21.07
N LYS A 739 10.36 -41.16 20.15
CA LYS A 739 8.95 -41.61 20.07
C LYS A 739 8.83 -43.10 19.77
N LYS A 740 9.66 -43.61 18.84
CA LYS A 740 9.63 -45.05 18.48
C LYS A 740 10.06 -45.96 19.66
N LYS A 741 11.02 -45.55 20.49
CA LYS A 741 11.44 -46.30 21.70
C LYS A 741 10.40 -46.25 22.84
N ARG A 742 9.43 -45.35 22.80
CA ARG A 742 8.39 -45.26 23.84
C ARG A 742 7.15 -46.10 23.52
N HIS A 743 7.02 -46.58 22.30
CA HIS A 743 5.96 -47.52 21.90
C HIS A 743 6.38 -49.01 21.97
N GLU A 744 7.65 -49.29 22.26
CA GLU A 744 8.17 -50.65 22.38
C GLU A 744 8.54 -51.00 23.87
N LYS A 745 8.01 -50.27 24.85
CA LYS A 745 8.07 -50.66 26.28
C LYS A 745 6.68 -50.69 26.89
#